data_fa52ff864af073e764bb5702a7f97e25
#
_entry.id   fa52ff864af073e764bb5702a7f97e25
#
_cell.length_a   1.000
_cell.length_b   1.000
_cell.length_c   1.000
_cell.angle_alpha   90.00
_cell.angle_beta   90.00
_cell.angle_gamma   90.00
#
_symmetry.space_group_name_H-M   'P 1'
#
loop_
_entity.id
_entity.type
_entity.pdbx_description
1 polymer ?
#
loop_
_entity_poly.entity_id
_entity_poly.type
_entity_poly.pdbx_seq_one_letter_code
_entity_poly.pdbx_strand_id
1 'polypeptide(L)'
;MYTFKPYTERVGRLKAAVRDRLMVADAEKAHLQLEALKKYIKYPPILQKAYISLYVLERMPLNIHEDEYFFGGMGNKGWGAANTGGAGIIWLSVDIENTWPIMEDGLHHAPLDDPFYSKQLMAIAPKDLAELREIAKERAQIEGGFDAKDWLPDGVQDLFVLQANPSGKVGGWPIYLPPGHLTPGYQNIIAKGYGAIRKQAQDWLDEHEGNIMGDDIGKYMFYKAATVACDGAITLTRRYADLARELSEKAADPEKKKEYADRVQSLDWIATETPRTFWEACQMAMLYDVFLKAENDPGVISMGRFDQYTWPFLKADLDAGRITMDEAQEYVDGFFLKINTFYGGGFGKTAQTAGIGNSFQHTTIGGTIPETGEDAVNPVSYMVLETMARLDLHDPTISLRVTKNTPKEMWECAMAASARVGGLPLLQNDDVIIPALMNELGFSLEDARNFAFIGCQEVTGFGNDYPAPNGSAMGHNGIFWAIALIMAINNGINPINGAQCPEKVRSGYLGDMKSMDEVRAAFEKICDWMMTWSASLNNLTEHEYPRLFPFPNLSISTEGCMEKGKDVSEGGAKYNSYGGTATGLATTADSLTALKYMIFDKKIVTGEEFLKAILDNWEGHEMLRQRVLNEVPHYGNNDAYADEEMKYVMNLYYNITRKFSTCRCTTYKCGTFGASDHVVQGEITWATPDGRKTGEPIADACSPAQGRDTNGPTCVFNSATKFEHGHYMDGMALNLKIHPTSLKADDGAMKLANMTKTYFGQGGMEIQYNVVDAETLRKAQKNPDEYHNLVVRIAGFSAYFVDMTAEMQEDIIARAEHRV
;
A
#
# COMPACT_ATOMS: atom_id res chain seq x y z
N MET A 1 20.08 25.40 -1.09
CA MET A 1 19.22 24.28 -0.64
C MET A 1 17.88 24.86 -0.22
N TYR A 2 16.75 24.24 -0.58
CA TYR A 2 15.42 24.68 -0.17
C TYR A 2 15.30 24.69 1.36
N THR A 3 14.66 25.70 1.94
CA THR A 3 14.54 25.85 3.38
C THR A 3 13.08 25.82 3.80
N PHE A 4 12.72 24.87 4.63
CA PHE A 4 11.38 24.70 5.14
C PHE A 4 11.08 25.73 6.24
N LYS A 5 9.87 26.29 6.20
CA LYS A 5 9.43 27.23 7.25
C LYS A 5 9.17 26.49 8.59
N PRO A 6 9.33 27.12 9.75
CA PRO A 6 8.91 26.53 11.01
C PRO A 6 7.37 26.41 11.05
N TYR A 7 6.87 25.41 11.78
CA TYR A 7 5.43 25.26 12.04
C TYR A 7 5.01 26.10 13.29
N THR A 8 3.69 26.35 13.42
CA THR A 8 3.13 27.12 14.54
C THR A 8 3.09 26.30 15.85
N GLU A 9 2.86 26.98 16.98
CA GLU A 9 2.72 26.30 18.28
C GLU A 9 1.53 25.33 18.30
N ARG A 10 0.40 25.66 17.66
CA ARG A 10 -0.77 24.78 17.55
C ARG A 10 -0.40 23.51 16.79
N VAL A 11 0.26 23.61 15.64
CA VAL A 11 0.76 22.47 14.87
C VAL A 11 1.76 21.66 15.69
N GLY A 12 2.63 22.31 16.48
CA GLY A 12 3.57 21.65 17.36
C GLY A 12 2.91 20.80 18.46
N ARG A 13 1.87 21.33 19.12
CA ARG A 13 1.08 20.54 20.09
C ARG A 13 0.38 19.36 19.44
N LEU A 14 -0.22 19.57 18.26
CA LEU A 14 -0.87 18.51 17.51
C LEU A 14 0.10 17.42 17.06
N LYS A 15 1.31 17.80 16.56
CA LYS A 15 2.38 16.86 16.21
C LYS A 15 2.77 15.99 17.41
N ALA A 16 3.02 16.61 18.58
CA ALA A 16 3.37 15.89 19.80
C ALA A 16 2.26 14.91 20.21
N ALA A 17 1.01 15.37 20.23
CA ALA A 17 -0.14 14.53 20.56
C ALA A 17 -0.28 13.32 19.62
N VAL A 18 -0.03 13.50 18.32
CA VAL A 18 -0.12 12.43 17.31
C VAL A 18 1.05 11.45 17.48
N ARG A 19 2.29 11.93 17.69
CA ARG A 19 3.48 11.07 17.79
C ARG A 19 3.55 10.27 19.10
N ASP A 20 3.11 10.86 20.18
CA ASP A 20 3.27 10.28 21.53
C ASP A 20 2.04 9.47 21.99
N ARG A 21 1.01 9.35 21.15
CA ARG A 21 -0.22 8.62 21.49
C ARG A 21 0.01 7.12 21.61
N LEU A 22 -0.73 6.51 22.55
CA LEU A 22 -1.03 5.08 22.50
C LEU A 22 -2.31 4.88 21.70
N MET A 23 -2.28 4.06 20.67
CA MET A 23 -3.49 3.66 19.92
C MET A 23 -4.18 2.52 20.67
N VAL A 24 -5.39 2.79 21.16
CA VAL A 24 -6.18 1.79 21.91
C VAL A 24 -7.30 1.28 21.02
N ALA A 25 -7.23 0.00 20.65
CA ALA A 25 -8.31 -0.67 19.94
C ALA A 25 -9.53 -0.89 20.85
N ASP A 26 -10.74 -0.84 20.27
CA ASP A 26 -12.00 -1.16 20.96
C ASP A 26 -12.92 -2.01 20.09
N ALA A 27 -14.00 -2.52 20.68
CA ALA A 27 -14.96 -3.37 20.01
C ALA A 27 -16.19 -2.60 19.46
N GLU A 28 -16.30 -1.30 19.69
CA GLU A 28 -17.52 -0.51 19.44
C GLU A 28 -18.04 -0.63 18.00
N LYS A 29 -17.15 -0.38 17.02
CA LYS A 29 -17.55 -0.47 15.61
C LYS A 29 -17.94 -1.88 15.19
N ALA A 30 -17.16 -2.88 15.61
CA ALA A 30 -17.45 -4.28 15.32
C ALA A 30 -18.79 -4.71 15.91
N HIS A 31 -19.11 -4.24 17.12
CA HIS A 31 -20.40 -4.48 17.77
C HIS A 31 -21.56 -3.87 16.95
N LEU A 32 -21.44 -2.59 16.54
CA LEU A 32 -22.45 -1.93 15.70
C LEU A 32 -22.64 -2.64 14.35
N GLN A 33 -21.55 -3.11 13.75
CA GLN A 33 -21.61 -3.87 12.50
C GLN A 33 -22.33 -5.22 12.68
N LEU A 34 -22.09 -5.94 13.79
CA LEU A 34 -22.78 -7.19 14.09
C LEU A 34 -24.28 -6.97 14.35
N GLU A 35 -24.66 -5.94 15.12
CA GLU A 35 -26.08 -5.58 15.33
C GLU A 35 -26.78 -5.28 14.00
N ALA A 36 -26.13 -4.48 13.14
CA ALA A 36 -26.65 -4.13 11.82
C ALA A 36 -26.76 -5.37 10.93
N LEU A 37 -25.76 -6.26 10.94
CA LEU A 37 -25.77 -7.51 10.18
C LEU A 37 -26.99 -8.37 10.55
N LYS A 38 -27.24 -8.57 11.85
CA LYS A 38 -28.42 -9.30 12.34
C LYS A 38 -29.73 -8.66 11.87
N LYS A 39 -29.80 -7.33 11.88
CA LYS A 39 -30.99 -6.58 11.48
C LYS A 39 -31.27 -6.69 9.97
N TYR A 40 -30.23 -6.65 9.15
CA TYR A 40 -30.33 -6.55 7.69
C TYR A 40 -29.95 -7.84 6.97
N ILE A 41 -29.79 -8.97 7.66
CA ILE A 41 -29.34 -10.26 7.11
C ILE A 41 -30.21 -10.76 5.93
N LYS A 42 -31.49 -10.36 5.87
CA LYS A 42 -32.42 -10.77 4.81
C LYS A 42 -32.39 -9.87 3.55
N TYR A 43 -31.60 -8.81 3.59
CA TYR A 43 -31.47 -7.91 2.44
C TYR A 43 -30.47 -8.46 1.42
N PRO A 44 -30.62 -8.13 0.12
CA PRO A 44 -29.59 -8.39 -0.87
C PRO A 44 -28.23 -7.82 -0.43
N PRO A 45 -27.11 -8.46 -0.78
CA PRO A 45 -25.78 -8.10 -0.24
C PRO A 45 -25.44 -6.61 -0.34
N ILE A 46 -25.66 -5.99 -1.49
CA ILE A 46 -25.37 -4.56 -1.69
C ILE A 46 -26.21 -3.64 -0.78
N LEU A 47 -27.51 -3.95 -0.61
CA LEU A 47 -28.39 -3.20 0.30
C LEU A 47 -28.02 -3.46 1.76
N GLN A 48 -27.69 -4.72 2.09
CA GLN A 48 -27.22 -5.08 3.42
C GLN A 48 -26.01 -4.25 3.83
N LYS A 49 -25.00 -4.16 2.95
CA LYS A 49 -23.78 -3.37 3.20
C LYS A 49 -24.09 -1.88 3.36
N ALA A 50 -24.89 -1.30 2.48
CA ALA A 50 -25.28 0.12 2.56
C ALA A 50 -25.99 0.42 3.90
N TYR A 51 -26.93 -0.44 4.35
CA TYR A 51 -27.61 -0.26 5.64
C TYR A 51 -26.72 -0.54 6.85
N ILE A 52 -25.73 -1.46 6.77
CA ILE A 52 -24.73 -1.65 7.81
C ILE A 52 -23.90 -0.37 7.96
N SER A 53 -23.42 0.19 6.85
CA SER A 53 -22.67 1.44 6.84
C SER A 53 -23.47 2.58 7.47
N LEU A 54 -24.71 2.80 7.03
CA LEU A 54 -25.58 3.83 7.60
C LEU A 54 -25.78 3.63 9.11
N TYR A 55 -26.03 2.39 9.55
CA TYR A 55 -26.25 2.07 10.97
C TYR A 55 -25.04 2.43 11.84
N VAL A 56 -23.83 2.14 11.35
CA VAL A 56 -22.56 2.50 12.01
C VAL A 56 -22.42 4.02 12.06
N LEU A 57 -22.59 4.69 10.92
CA LEU A 57 -22.43 6.14 10.79
C LEU A 57 -23.42 6.96 11.61
N GLU A 58 -24.62 6.42 11.85
CA GLU A 58 -25.63 7.03 12.74
C GLU A 58 -25.26 6.92 14.24
N ARG A 59 -24.45 5.91 14.63
CA ARG A 59 -24.32 5.52 16.04
C ARG A 59 -22.92 5.55 16.60
N MET A 60 -21.89 5.38 15.75
CA MET A 60 -20.50 5.39 16.23
C MET A 60 -20.21 6.66 17.01
N PRO A 61 -19.48 6.60 18.13
CA PRO A 61 -19.08 7.78 18.87
C PRO A 61 -18.21 8.70 18.02
N LEU A 62 -18.39 10.00 18.17
CA LEU A 62 -17.61 11.03 17.50
C LEU A 62 -16.85 11.85 18.53
N ASN A 63 -15.66 12.33 18.16
CA ASN A 63 -14.90 13.27 18.95
C ASN A 63 -14.26 14.36 18.06
N ILE A 64 -13.94 15.50 18.68
CA ILE A 64 -13.17 16.60 18.11
C ILE A 64 -12.19 17.05 19.19
N HIS A 65 -10.90 17.03 18.90
CA HIS A 65 -9.88 17.54 19.80
C HIS A 65 -9.64 19.03 19.61
N GLU A 66 -9.25 19.72 20.68
CA GLU A 66 -9.16 21.18 20.73
C GLU A 66 -8.23 21.79 19.66
N ASP A 67 -7.11 21.14 19.36
CA ASP A 67 -6.11 21.64 18.41
C ASP A 67 -6.35 21.17 16.97
N GLU A 68 -7.34 20.30 16.70
CA GLU A 68 -7.62 19.81 15.35
C GLU A 68 -8.11 20.93 14.41
N TYR A 69 -7.65 20.82 13.16
CA TYR A 69 -8.09 21.67 12.06
C TYR A 69 -9.23 21.03 11.28
N PHE A 70 -9.27 19.69 11.21
CA PHE A 70 -10.25 18.89 10.50
C PHE A 70 -10.86 17.83 11.42
N PHE A 71 -12.13 17.53 11.18
CA PHE A 71 -12.91 16.61 11.95
C PHE A 71 -13.04 15.27 11.23
N GLY A 72 -12.96 14.18 11.99
CA GLY A 72 -13.04 12.82 11.47
C GLY A 72 -12.42 11.83 12.45
N GLY A 73 -12.92 10.62 12.49
CA GLY A 73 -12.38 9.56 13.34
C GLY A 73 -13.30 8.36 13.40
N MET A 74 -12.77 7.23 13.86
CA MET A 74 -13.46 5.94 13.86
C MET A 74 -13.73 5.43 15.29
N GLY A 75 -13.94 6.28 16.26
CA GLY A 75 -14.21 5.90 17.64
C GLY A 75 -14.02 7.02 18.64
N ASN A 76 -14.25 6.72 19.94
CA ASN A 76 -14.22 7.71 21.03
C ASN A 76 -12.96 7.64 21.90
N LYS A 77 -12.09 6.63 21.73
CA LYS A 77 -10.89 6.44 22.55
C LYS A 77 -9.68 7.22 22.02
N GLY A 78 -9.87 8.54 21.79
CA GLY A 78 -8.80 9.42 21.39
C GLY A 78 -8.48 9.36 19.89
N TRP A 79 -7.22 9.59 19.53
CA TRP A 79 -6.71 9.63 18.18
C TRP A 79 -6.60 8.22 17.59
N GLY A 80 -7.63 7.77 16.92
CA GLY A 80 -7.59 6.51 16.22
C GLY A 80 -7.88 5.28 17.10
N ALA A 81 -9.13 4.91 17.17
CA ALA A 81 -9.44 3.52 17.44
C ALA A 81 -8.86 2.70 16.28
N ALA A 82 -8.16 1.62 16.60
CA ALA A 82 -7.76 0.68 15.57
C ALA A 82 -9.01 0.20 14.83
N ASN A 83 -8.93 0.10 13.52
CA ASN A 83 -10.05 -0.34 12.72
C ASN A 83 -10.29 -1.84 12.98
N THR A 84 -11.25 -2.17 13.82
CA THR A 84 -11.53 -3.55 14.27
C THR A 84 -12.73 -4.17 13.56
N GLY A 85 -13.22 -3.53 12.49
CA GLY A 85 -14.34 -4.04 11.72
C GLY A 85 -13.92 -5.08 10.66
N GLY A 86 -14.88 -5.90 10.24
CA GLY A 86 -14.70 -6.82 9.13
C GLY A 86 -13.94 -8.11 9.46
N ALA A 87 -13.36 -8.74 8.44
CA ALA A 87 -12.66 -10.02 8.58
C ALA A 87 -11.36 -9.91 9.40
N GLY A 88 -10.80 -8.71 9.55
CA GLY A 88 -9.63 -8.46 10.38
C GLY A 88 -9.80 -8.81 11.86
N ILE A 89 -11.04 -8.81 12.38
CA ILE A 89 -11.35 -9.16 13.78
C ILE A 89 -10.89 -10.57 14.14
N ILE A 90 -11.03 -11.53 13.23
CA ILE A 90 -10.69 -12.93 13.51
C ILE A 90 -9.18 -13.08 13.73
N TRP A 91 -8.37 -12.42 12.92
CA TRP A 91 -6.91 -12.43 13.03
C TRP A 91 -6.44 -11.72 14.30
N LEU A 92 -7.03 -10.56 14.61
CA LEU A 92 -6.74 -9.78 15.81
C LEU A 92 -6.89 -10.60 17.09
N SER A 93 -7.99 -11.36 17.22
CA SER A 93 -8.33 -12.01 18.47
C SER A 93 -7.46 -13.21 18.81
N VAL A 94 -6.97 -13.95 17.81
CA VAL A 94 -6.18 -15.19 18.02
C VAL A 94 -4.72 -14.87 18.34
N ASP A 95 -4.13 -13.89 17.65
CA ASP A 95 -2.72 -13.55 17.87
C ASP A 95 -2.51 -12.71 19.14
N ILE A 96 -3.40 -11.76 19.44
CA ILE A 96 -3.24 -10.85 20.58
C ILE A 96 -3.18 -11.58 21.92
N GLU A 97 -4.06 -12.52 22.19
CA GLU A 97 -4.07 -13.20 23.50
C GLU A 97 -2.79 -14.01 23.76
N ASN A 98 -2.22 -14.59 22.70
CA ASN A 98 -1.06 -15.46 22.84
C ASN A 98 0.27 -14.69 22.76
N THR A 99 0.27 -13.49 22.18
CA THR A 99 1.48 -12.74 21.87
C THR A 99 1.58 -11.40 22.58
N TRP A 100 0.46 -10.78 23.00
CA TRP A 100 0.48 -9.46 23.63
C TRP A 100 0.39 -9.56 25.16
N PRO A 101 1.45 -9.19 25.90
CA PRO A 101 1.44 -9.20 27.37
C PRO A 101 0.45 -8.18 27.93
N ILE A 102 -0.11 -8.48 29.09
CA ILE A 102 -0.86 -7.50 29.90
C ILE A 102 0.15 -6.68 30.70
N MET A 103 0.13 -5.35 30.54
CA MET A 103 1.02 -4.44 31.24
C MET A 103 0.37 -3.87 32.52
N GLU A 104 1.12 -3.02 33.24
CA GLU A 104 0.66 -2.43 34.53
C GLU A 104 -0.61 -1.60 34.42
N ASP A 105 -0.91 -1.02 33.25
CA ASP A 105 -2.15 -0.30 32.96
C ASP A 105 -3.35 -1.21 32.72
N GLY A 106 -3.17 -2.53 32.77
CA GLY A 106 -4.20 -3.54 32.59
C GLY A 106 -4.60 -3.79 31.13
N LEU A 107 -3.87 -3.25 30.16
CA LEU A 107 -4.11 -3.47 28.73
C LEU A 107 -3.16 -4.54 28.18
N HIS A 108 -3.61 -5.27 27.15
CA HIS A 108 -2.71 -6.02 26.28
C HIS A 108 -1.99 -5.03 25.37
N HIS A 109 -0.68 -5.02 25.40
CA HIS A 109 0.14 -4.20 24.52
C HIS A 109 0.78 -5.03 23.42
N ALA A 110 0.91 -4.47 22.22
CA ALA A 110 1.69 -5.07 21.16
C ALA A 110 3.08 -5.39 21.69
N PRO A 111 3.55 -6.64 21.56
CA PRO A 111 4.83 -7.03 22.13
C PRO A 111 5.93 -6.26 21.43
N LEU A 112 6.82 -5.74 22.24
CA LEU A 112 8.11 -5.26 21.83
C LEU A 112 9.09 -6.43 22.01
N ASP A 113 9.02 -7.42 21.15
CA ASP A 113 9.94 -8.56 21.17
C ASP A 113 11.38 -8.15 20.83
N ASP A 114 11.57 -6.88 20.53
CA ASP A 114 12.82 -6.29 20.17
C ASP A 114 13.36 -5.42 21.31
N PRO A 115 14.58 -5.67 21.81
CA PRO A 115 15.20 -4.85 22.84
C PRO A 115 15.45 -3.39 22.42
N PHE A 116 15.21 -3.05 21.14
CA PHE A 116 15.40 -1.71 20.59
C PHE A 116 14.14 -0.83 20.62
N TYR A 117 12.95 -1.39 20.86
CA TYR A 117 11.73 -0.57 20.98
C TYR A 117 11.64 0.15 22.32
N SER A 118 11.46 1.45 22.29
CA SER A 118 11.27 2.27 23.49
C SER A 118 9.80 2.56 23.81
N LYS A 119 8.88 2.42 22.88
CA LYS A 119 7.47 2.78 23.04
C LYS A 119 6.52 1.72 22.52
N GLN A 120 5.45 1.49 23.26
CA GLN A 120 4.34 0.64 22.87
C GLN A 120 3.29 1.51 22.17
N LEU A 121 3.03 1.25 20.89
CA LEU A 121 2.16 2.09 20.06
C LEU A 121 0.72 1.63 20.04
N MET A 122 0.44 0.36 20.37
CA MET A 122 -0.90 -0.21 20.34
C MET A 122 -1.23 -1.02 21.59
N ALA A 123 -2.49 -0.90 22.02
CA ALA A 123 -3.03 -1.68 23.12
C ALA A 123 -4.51 -2.01 22.91
N ILE A 124 -5.00 -2.99 23.63
CA ILE A 124 -6.42 -3.34 23.70
C ILE A 124 -6.78 -3.81 25.11
N ALA A 125 -7.93 -3.39 25.63
CA ALA A 125 -8.42 -3.88 26.92
C ALA A 125 -8.84 -5.35 26.82
N PRO A 126 -8.57 -6.18 27.86
CA PRO A 126 -9.00 -7.58 27.87
C PRO A 126 -10.49 -7.76 27.61
N LYS A 127 -11.32 -6.82 28.09
CA LYS A 127 -12.77 -6.81 27.84
C LYS A 127 -13.09 -6.65 26.35
N ASP A 128 -12.48 -5.68 25.68
CA ASP A 128 -12.72 -5.41 24.26
C ASP A 128 -12.22 -6.58 23.39
N LEU A 129 -11.08 -7.19 23.77
CA LEU A 129 -10.55 -8.38 23.09
C LEU A 129 -11.51 -9.58 23.22
N ALA A 130 -12.05 -9.83 24.42
CA ALA A 130 -13.03 -10.90 24.64
C ALA A 130 -14.33 -10.66 23.85
N GLU A 131 -14.80 -9.42 23.78
CA GLU A 131 -15.98 -9.04 23.00
C GLU A 131 -15.75 -9.25 21.49
N LEU A 132 -14.60 -8.81 20.96
CA LEU A 132 -14.22 -9.04 19.54
C LEU A 132 -14.22 -10.53 19.17
N ARG A 133 -13.82 -11.42 20.09
CA ARG A 133 -13.84 -12.87 19.87
C ARG A 133 -15.27 -13.43 19.75
N GLU A 134 -16.15 -13.01 20.63
CA GLU A 134 -17.54 -13.42 20.56
C GLU A 134 -18.22 -12.88 19.30
N ILE A 135 -17.94 -11.62 18.92
CA ILE A 135 -18.40 -11.03 17.66
C ILE A 135 -17.92 -11.85 16.46
N ALA A 136 -16.63 -12.22 16.43
CA ALA A 136 -16.05 -13.01 15.34
C ALA A 136 -16.72 -14.39 15.21
N LYS A 137 -16.95 -15.08 16.34
CA LYS A 137 -17.66 -16.37 16.36
C LYS A 137 -19.09 -16.24 15.85
N GLU A 138 -19.81 -15.23 16.30
CA GLU A 138 -21.21 -15.03 15.92
C GLU A 138 -21.32 -14.64 14.44
N ARG A 139 -20.44 -13.76 13.94
CA ARG A 139 -20.38 -13.43 12.51
C ARG A 139 -20.11 -14.66 11.65
N ALA A 140 -19.15 -15.51 12.04
CA ALA A 140 -18.86 -16.75 11.33
C ALA A 140 -20.08 -17.70 11.27
N GLN A 141 -20.93 -17.72 12.30
CA GLN A 141 -22.17 -18.48 12.28
C GLN A 141 -23.23 -17.87 11.35
N ILE A 142 -23.34 -16.55 11.30
CA ILE A 142 -24.34 -15.83 10.50
C ILE A 142 -23.96 -15.83 9.02
N GLU A 143 -22.71 -15.50 8.70
CA GLU A 143 -22.21 -15.38 7.34
C GLU A 143 -21.95 -16.75 6.70
N GLY A 144 -21.99 -17.82 7.50
CA GLY A 144 -21.60 -19.17 7.11
C GLY A 144 -20.09 -19.27 6.99
N GLY A 145 -19.46 -20.24 7.63
CA GLY A 145 -18.04 -20.52 7.43
C GLY A 145 -17.80 -20.84 5.96
N PHE A 146 -17.04 -19.97 5.30
CA PHE A 146 -16.63 -20.23 3.92
C PHE A 146 -15.39 -21.11 3.98
N ASP A 147 -15.55 -22.42 4.03
CA ASP A 147 -14.42 -23.32 3.87
C ASP A 147 -14.09 -23.44 2.39
N ALA A 148 -13.15 -22.58 1.94
CA ALA A 148 -12.68 -22.58 0.58
C ALA A 148 -12.09 -23.93 0.14
N LYS A 149 -11.68 -24.79 1.09
CA LYS A 149 -11.11 -26.11 0.80
C LYS A 149 -12.10 -27.04 0.11
N ASP A 150 -13.38 -26.95 0.45
CA ASP A 150 -14.38 -27.88 -0.05
C ASP A 150 -14.72 -27.69 -1.55
N TRP A 151 -14.40 -26.53 -2.12
CA TRP A 151 -14.75 -26.22 -3.51
C TRP A 151 -13.58 -25.68 -4.35
N LEU A 152 -12.44 -25.38 -3.76
CA LEU A 152 -11.26 -24.99 -4.52
C LEU A 152 -10.67 -26.20 -5.29
N PRO A 153 -10.23 -26.00 -6.54
CA PRO A 153 -9.53 -27.03 -7.28
C PRO A 153 -8.31 -27.58 -6.53
N ASP A 154 -8.06 -28.89 -6.64
CA ASP A 154 -6.92 -29.57 -5.99
C ASP A 154 -5.58 -28.87 -6.23
N GLY A 155 -5.35 -28.35 -7.45
CA GLY A 155 -4.11 -27.65 -7.79
C GLY A 155 -3.90 -26.34 -7.05
N VAL A 156 -4.97 -25.68 -6.57
CA VAL A 156 -4.88 -24.52 -5.68
C VAL A 156 -4.43 -24.96 -4.29
N GLN A 157 -4.96 -26.08 -3.79
CA GLN A 157 -4.56 -26.65 -2.51
C GLN A 157 -3.08 -27.07 -2.52
N ASP A 158 -2.63 -27.71 -3.61
CA ASP A 158 -1.21 -28.06 -3.81
C ASP A 158 -0.32 -26.83 -3.78
N LEU A 159 -0.74 -25.71 -4.39
CA LEU A 159 -0.01 -24.44 -4.37
C LEU A 159 0.20 -23.92 -2.94
N PHE A 160 -0.83 -23.96 -2.11
CA PHE A 160 -0.74 -23.51 -0.71
C PHE A 160 0.23 -24.33 0.12
N VAL A 161 0.19 -25.64 -0.03
CA VAL A 161 1.12 -26.55 0.68
C VAL A 161 2.57 -26.25 0.28
N LEU A 162 2.82 -25.97 -1.00
CA LEU A 162 4.16 -25.73 -1.52
C LEU A 162 4.73 -24.37 -1.14
N GLN A 163 3.88 -23.36 -0.98
CA GLN A 163 4.29 -22.00 -0.63
C GLN A 163 4.62 -21.82 0.86
N ALA A 164 4.43 -22.82 1.70
CA ALA A 164 4.78 -22.86 3.13
C ALA A 164 4.54 -21.52 3.86
N ASN A 165 3.28 -21.23 4.19
CA ASN A 165 2.98 -20.04 4.99
C ASN A 165 3.68 -20.14 6.36
N PRO A 166 4.49 -19.14 6.81
CA PRO A 166 5.21 -19.15 8.09
C PRO A 166 4.30 -19.34 9.31
N SER A 167 3.04 -18.93 9.22
CA SER A 167 2.06 -19.14 10.28
C SER A 167 1.66 -20.61 10.45
N GLY A 168 2.14 -21.53 9.62
CA GLY A 168 1.80 -22.95 9.66
C GLY A 168 0.32 -23.27 9.45
N LYS A 169 -0.49 -22.27 9.21
CA LYS A 169 -1.93 -22.37 9.03
C LYS A 169 -2.31 -22.13 7.57
N VAL A 170 -2.36 -23.20 6.81
CA VAL A 170 -2.97 -23.25 5.47
C VAL A 170 -4.50 -23.02 5.54
N GLY A 171 -5.02 -22.59 6.64
CA GLY A 171 -6.43 -22.36 6.88
C GLY A 171 -6.77 -20.90 6.98
N GLY A 172 -7.05 -20.25 5.88
CA GLY A 172 -7.54 -18.88 5.92
C GLY A 172 -6.91 -17.99 4.87
N TRP A 173 -6.84 -18.47 3.65
CA TRP A 173 -6.59 -17.56 2.53
C TRP A 173 -7.72 -16.57 2.40
N PRO A 174 -7.39 -15.39 1.92
CA PRO A 174 -8.13 -14.15 2.11
C PRO A 174 -9.29 -13.96 1.15
N ILE A 175 -10.00 -15.00 0.79
CA ILE A 175 -11.33 -14.85 0.16
C ILE A 175 -12.25 -13.99 1.06
N TYR A 176 -11.89 -13.88 2.34
CA TYR A 176 -12.62 -13.09 3.35
C TYR A 176 -12.07 -11.69 3.58
N LEU A 177 -11.03 -11.26 2.88
CA LEU A 177 -10.52 -9.91 3.05
C LEU A 177 -11.19 -8.98 2.03
N PRO A 178 -11.73 -7.84 2.48
CA PRO A 178 -12.22 -6.83 1.55
C PRO A 178 -11.09 -6.35 0.65
N PRO A 179 -11.40 -5.90 -0.56
CA PRO A 179 -10.42 -5.27 -1.44
C PRO A 179 -9.66 -4.18 -0.70
N GLY A 180 -8.33 -4.24 -0.73
CA GLY A 180 -7.50 -3.44 0.15
C GLY A 180 -7.10 -2.09 -0.41
N HIS A 181 -6.43 -2.04 -1.53
CA HIS A 181 -5.81 -0.83 -2.07
C HIS A 181 -6.75 -0.10 -3.02
N LEU A 182 -7.20 1.11 -2.63
CA LEU A 182 -8.23 1.87 -3.34
C LEU A 182 -7.82 3.33 -3.54
N THR A 183 -8.19 3.91 -4.69
CA THR A 183 -8.10 5.34 -5.00
C THR A 183 -9.50 5.88 -5.24
N PRO A 184 -10.24 6.27 -4.19
CA PRO A 184 -11.59 6.78 -4.32
C PRO A 184 -11.67 8.07 -5.14
N GLY A 185 -12.83 8.33 -5.72
CA GLY A 185 -13.07 9.54 -6.51
C GLY A 185 -13.32 10.79 -5.67
N TYR A 186 -12.34 11.24 -4.90
CA TYR A 186 -12.45 12.47 -4.10
C TYR A 186 -12.87 13.66 -4.95
N GLN A 187 -12.26 13.83 -6.14
CA GLN A 187 -12.61 14.88 -7.08
C GLN A 187 -14.08 14.80 -7.54
N ASN A 188 -14.62 13.57 -7.67
CA ASN A 188 -16.00 13.38 -8.11
C ASN A 188 -17.02 13.76 -7.03
N ILE A 189 -16.75 13.41 -5.77
CA ILE A 189 -17.57 13.83 -4.61
C ILE A 189 -17.51 15.35 -4.43
N ILE A 190 -16.32 15.93 -4.50
CA ILE A 190 -16.09 17.38 -4.35
C ILE A 190 -16.79 18.17 -5.48
N ALA A 191 -16.77 17.64 -6.71
CA ALA A 191 -17.38 18.32 -7.85
C ALA A 191 -18.92 18.23 -7.87
N LYS A 192 -19.51 17.18 -7.29
CA LYS A 192 -20.96 16.91 -7.37
C LYS A 192 -21.71 17.21 -6.07
N GLY A 193 -21.11 16.94 -4.90
CA GLY A 193 -21.78 16.91 -3.61
C GLY A 193 -22.70 15.70 -3.43
N TYR A 194 -22.91 15.27 -2.19
CA TYR A 194 -23.72 14.08 -1.89
C TYR A 194 -25.21 14.28 -2.25
N GLY A 195 -25.72 15.51 -2.16
CA GLY A 195 -27.10 15.83 -2.52
C GLY A 195 -27.41 15.56 -3.99
N ALA A 196 -26.52 15.97 -4.90
CA ALA A 196 -26.69 15.74 -6.34
C ALA A 196 -26.54 14.26 -6.72
N ILE A 197 -25.57 13.54 -6.12
CA ILE A 197 -25.39 12.10 -6.35
C ILE A 197 -26.62 11.33 -5.86
N ARG A 198 -27.10 11.64 -4.67
CA ARG A 198 -28.33 11.05 -4.11
C ARG A 198 -29.54 11.31 -5.00
N LYS A 199 -29.66 12.55 -5.52
CA LYS A 199 -30.74 12.91 -6.43
C LYS A 199 -30.66 12.12 -7.73
N GLN A 200 -29.50 11.98 -8.32
CA GLN A 200 -29.30 11.14 -9.53
C GLN A 200 -29.80 9.71 -9.32
N ALA A 201 -29.46 9.10 -8.18
CA ALA A 201 -29.94 7.75 -7.85
C ALA A 201 -31.45 7.71 -7.63
N GLN A 202 -32.03 8.70 -6.94
CA GLN A 202 -33.45 8.77 -6.68
C GLN A 202 -34.25 9.02 -7.97
N ASP A 203 -33.79 9.91 -8.86
CA ASP A 203 -34.45 10.20 -10.13
C ASP A 203 -34.58 8.92 -10.98
N TRP A 204 -33.54 8.07 -11.01
CA TRP A 204 -33.61 6.80 -11.70
C TRP A 204 -34.65 5.86 -11.07
N LEU A 205 -34.72 5.79 -9.74
CA LEU A 205 -35.69 4.96 -9.01
C LEU A 205 -37.14 5.43 -9.30
N ASP A 206 -37.37 6.73 -9.29
CA ASP A 206 -38.70 7.33 -9.55
C ASP A 206 -39.13 7.12 -11.00
N GLU A 207 -38.20 7.23 -11.96
CA GLU A 207 -38.49 7.02 -13.39
C GLU A 207 -38.86 5.56 -13.71
N HIS A 208 -38.30 4.61 -12.94
CA HIS A 208 -38.54 3.18 -13.15
C HIS A 208 -39.55 2.56 -12.17
N GLU A 209 -40.28 3.39 -11.40
CA GLU A 209 -41.29 2.90 -10.45
C GLU A 209 -42.37 2.10 -11.19
N GLY A 210 -42.54 0.83 -10.79
CA GLY A 210 -43.51 -0.07 -11.39
C GLY A 210 -43.09 -0.69 -12.73
N ASN A 211 -41.88 -0.45 -13.22
CA ASN A 211 -41.36 -1.01 -14.47
C ASN A 211 -39.89 -1.51 -14.32
N ILE A 212 -39.60 -2.32 -13.31
CA ILE A 212 -38.29 -2.90 -13.05
C ILE A 212 -38.29 -4.30 -13.64
N MET A 213 -37.59 -4.51 -14.75
CA MET A 213 -37.57 -5.80 -15.48
C MET A 213 -36.16 -6.14 -15.97
N GLY A 214 -35.86 -7.43 -16.05
CA GLY A 214 -34.59 -7.93 -16.57
C GLY A 214 -33.40 -7.38 -15.78
N ASP A 215 -32.43 -6.78 -16.47
CA ASP A 215 -31.23 -6.20 -15.86
C ASP A 215 -31.50 -4.99 -14.96
N ASP A 216 -32.68 -4.36 -15.08
CA ASP A 216 -33.06 -3.24 -14.23
C ASP A 216 -33.21 -3.63 -12.75
N ILE A 217 -33.40 -4.93 -12.45
CA ILE A 217 -33.43 -5.44 -11.08
C ILE A 217 -32.08 -5.17 -10.36
N GLY A 218 -30.97 -5.43 -11.05
CA GLY A 218 -29.63 -5.12 -10.53
C GLY A 218 -29.42 -3.63 -10.33
N LYS A 219 -29.79 -2.81 -11.31
CA LYS A 219 -29.71 -1.34 -11.23
C LYS A 219 -30.58 -0.78 -10.10
N TYR A 220 -31.79 -1.30 -9.93
CA TYR A 220 -32.66 -0.92 -8.82
C TYR A 220 -31.98 -1.13 -7.46
N MET A 221 -31.37 -2.31 -7.24
CA MET A 221 -30.64 -2.61 -6.01
C MET A 221 -29.46 -1.67 -5.82
N PHE A 222 -28.70 -1.40 -6.87
CA PHE A 222 -27.57 -0.46 -6.86
C PHE A 222 -28.02 0.97 -6.53
N TYR A 223 -28.98 1.55 -7.24
CA TYR A 223 -29.40 2.93 -6.99
C TYR A 223 -30.07 3.07 -5.62
N LYS A 224 -30.78 2.05 -5.15
CA LYS A 224 -31.31 2.02 -3.79
C LYS A 224 -30.18 2.00 -2.74
N ALA A 225 -29.10 1.24 -2.97
CA ALA A 225 -27.94 1.25 -2.10
C ALA A 225 -27.19 2.59 -2.16
N ALA A 226 -27.09 3.20 -3.34
CA ALA A 226 -26.46 4.50 -3.53
C ALA A 226 -27.20 5.63 -2.77
N THR A 227 -28.57 5.62 -2.76
CA THR A 227 -29.33 6.58 -1.92
C THR A 227 -29.01 6.41 -0.45
N VAL A 228 -28.95 5.15 0.05
CA VAL A 228 -28.63 4.85 1.45
C VAL A 228 -27.18 5.23 1.80
N ALA A 229 -26.23 4.99 0.89
CA ALA A 229 -24.85 5.40 1.07
C ALA A 229 -24.71 6.93 1.19
N CYS A 230 -25.37 7.69 0.31
CA CYS A 230 -25.41 9.16 0.41
C CYS A 230 -26.05 9.63 1.71
N ASP A 231 -27.14 8.99 2.18
CA ASP A 231 -27.76 9.30 3.48
C ASP A 231 -26.77 9.07 4.62
N GLY A 232 -25.92 8.05 4.54
CA GLY A 232 -24.85 7.78 5.50
C GLY A 232 -23.80 8.90 5.57
N ALA A 233 -23.30 9.36 4.41
CA ALA A 233 -22.33 10.45 4.33
C ALA A 233 -22.92 11.78 4.85
N ILE A 234 -24.16 12.10 4.47
CA ILE A 234 -24.89 13.28 4.93
C ILE A 234 -25.07 13.23 6.46
N THR A 235 -25.46 12.07 6.99
CA THR A 235 -25.66 11.87 8.43
C THR A 235 -24.37 12.04 9.22
N LEU A 236 -23.27 11.46 8.76
CA LEU A 236 -21.95 11.62 9.39
C LEU A 236 -21.55 13.10 9.46
N THR A 237 -21.66 13.81 8.34
CA THR A 237 -21.29 15.23 8.25
C THR A 237 -22.13 16.10 9.19
N ARG A 238 -23.45 15.88 9.25
CA ARG A 238 -24.36 16.59 10.16
C ARG A 238 -24.08 16.31 11.62
N ARG A 239 -23.76 15.07 11.97
CA ARG A 239 -23.38 14.69 13.35
C ARG A 239 -22.12 15.41 13.80
N TYR A 240 -21.13 15.61 12.91
CA TYR A 240 -19.97 16.45 13.22
C TYR A 240 -20.34 17.92 13.34
N ALA A 241 -21.30 18.42 12.55
CA ALA A 241 -21.82 19.80 12.72
C ALA A 241 -22.50 19.96 14.10
N ASP A 242 -23.29 18.99 14.53
CA ASP A 242 -23.96 19.02 15.85
C ASP A 242 -22.94 19.00 16.99
N LEU A 243 -21.92 18.13 16.90
CA LEU A 243 -20.85 18.09 17.90
C LEU A 243 -20.04 19.40 17.94
N ALA A 244 -19.73 19.99 16.78
CA ALA A 244 -19.07 21.29 16.72
C ALA A 244 -19.94 22.43 17.31
N ARG A 245 -21.26 22.36 17.12
CA ARG A 245 -22.23 23.29 17.71
C ARG A 245 -22.22 23.21 19.25
N GLU A 246 -22.25 22.00 19.80
CA GLU A 246 -22.14 21.80 21.25
C GLU A 246 -20.79 22.33 21.79
N LEU A 247 -19.69 22.10 21.09
CA LEU A 247 -18.38 22.62 21.50
C LEU A 247 -18.31 24.14 21.42
N SER A 248 -18.93 24.76 20.41
CA SER A 248 -19.04 26.22 20.30
C SER A 248 -19.80 26.82 21.48
N GLU A 249 -20.91 26.19 21.89
CA GLU A 249 -21.70 26.64 23.06
C GLU A 249 -20.91 26.54 24.37
N LYS A 250 -20.08 25.49 24.52
CA LYS A 250 -19.28 25.19 25.73
C LYS A 250 -17.96 25.95 25.78
N ALA A 251 -17.46 26.47 24.65
CA ALA A 251 -16.17 27.13 24.56
C ALA A 251 -16.14 28.43 25.36
N ALA A 252 -15.18 28.53 26.27
CA ALA A 252 -14.93 29.74 27.06
C ALA A 252 -14.10 30.77 26.27
N ASP A 253 -13.23 30.32 25.39
CA ASP A 253 -12.41 31.16 24.51
C ASP A 253 -13.27 31.69 23.33
N PRO A 254 -13.39 33.03 23.16
CA PRO A 254 -14.15 33.61 22.06
C PRO A 254 -13.64 33.21 20.66
N GLU A 255 -12.32 33.03 20.48
CA GLU A 255 -11.75 32.67 19.21
C GLU A 255 -12.11 31.20 18.86
N LYS A 256 -11.98 30.29 19.80
CA LYS A 256 -12.42 28.88 19.64
C LYS A 256 -13.93 28.77 19.44
N LYS A 257 -14.70 29.56 20.18
CA LYS A 257 -16.16 29.63 19.97
C LYS A 257 -16.51 30.00 18.55
N LYS A 258 -15.85 31.05 18.01
CA LYS A 258 -16.03 31.48 16.64
C LYS A 258 -15.57 30.42 15.65
N GLU A 259 -14.39 29.82 15.85
CA GLU A 259 -13.86 28.76 15.00
C GLU A 259 -14.89 27.62 14.84
N TYR A 260 -15.40 27.07 15.96
CA TYR A 260 -16.42 26.03 15.91
C TYR A 260 -17.72 26.49 15.22
N ALA A 261 -18.19 27.72 15.46
CA ALA A 261 -19.40 28.26 14.82
C ALA A 261 -19.22 28.35 13.29
N ASP A 262 -18.06 28.81 12.82
CA ASP A 262 -17.72 28.86 11.39
C ASP A 262 -17.68 27.44 10.78
N ARG A 263 -17.15 26.45 11.52
CA ARG A 263 -17.12 25.04 11.09
C ARG A 263 -18.51 24.41 11.01
N VAL A 264 -19.42 24.77 11.91
CA VAL A 264 -20.84 24.35 11.84
C VAL A 264 -21.45 24.77 10.51
N GLN A 265 -21.31 26.05 10.12
CA GLN A 265 -21.87 26.55 8.86
C GLN A 265 -21.29 25.81 7.64
N SER A 266 -19.99 25.53 7.64
CA SER A 266 -19.33 24.79 6.58
C SER A 266 -19.79 23.33 6.51
N LEU A 267 -19.90 22.65 7.65
CA LEU A 267 -20.35 21.25 7.72
C LEU A 267 -21.82 21.11 7.31
N ASP A 268 -22.72 22.00 7.78
CA ASP A 268 -24.12 22.00 7.37
C ASP A 268 -24.26 22.17 5.85
N TRP A 269 -23.37 22.96 5.22
CA TRP A 269 -23.34 23.16 3.78
C TRP A 269 -22.83 21.94 3.02
N ILE A 270 -21.62 21.46 3.33
CA ILE A 270 -21.00 20.34 2.61
C ILE A 270 -21.66 18.99 2.88
N ALA A 271 -22.61 18.93 3.81
CA ALA A 271 -23.40 17.72 4.01
C ALA A 271 -24.14 17.30 2.73
N THR A 272 -24.59 18.27 1.91
CA THR A 272 -25.30 18.02 0.65
C THR A 272 -24.68 18.70 -0.55
N GLU A 273 -24.06 19.86 -0.37
CA GLU A 273 -23.60 20.75 -1.43
C GLU A 273 -22.11 20.59 -1.73
N THR A 274 -21.66 21.11 -2.87
CA THR A 274 -20.24 21.19 -3.24
C THR A 274 -19.50 22.19 -2.33
N PRO A 275 -18.21 21.96 -2.01
CA PRO A 275 -17.42 22.88 -1.19
C PRO A 275 -17.22 24.24 -1.88
N ARG A 276 -17.12 25.31 -1.05
CA ARG A 276 -16.92 26.69 -1.49
C ARG A 276 -15.53 27.22 -1.17
N THR A 277 -14.83 26.58 -0.22
CA THR A 277 -13.54 27.02 0.32
C THR A 277 -12.55 25.89 0.37
N PHE A 278 -11.27 26.22 0.52
CA PHE A 278 -10.20 25.25 0.69
C PHE A 278 -10.41 24.32 1.90
N TRP A 279 -10.82 24.91 3.03
CA TRP A 279 -11.13 24.12 4.23
C TRP A 279 -12.29 23.13 3.96
N GLU A 280 -13.36 23.59 3.33
CA GLU A 280 -14.52 22.74 3.02
C GLU A 280 -14.15 21.57 2.10
N ALA A 281 -13.30 21.81 1.10
CA ALA A 281 -12.81 20.73 0.20
C ALA A 281 -11.97 19.69 0.95
N CYS A 282 -11.04 20.14 1.78
CA CYS A 282 -10.23 19.25 2.62
C CYS A 282 -11.09 18.50 3.65
N GLN A 283 -12.05 19.17 4.30
CA GLN A 283 -12.94 18.55 5.28
C GLN A 283 -13.85 17.48 4.64
N MET A 284 -14.35 17.74 3.44
CA MET A 284 -15.15 16.78 2.68
C MET A 284 -14.33 15.54 2.31
N ALA A 285 -13.08 15.73 1.89
CA ALA A 285 -12.15 14.63 1.62
C ALA A 285 -11.87 13.81 2.90
N MET A 286 -11.62 14.46 4.04
CA MET A 286 -11.38 13.80 5.32
C MET A 286 -12.58 12.97 5.77
N LEU A 287 -13.79 13.49 5.71
CA LEU A 287 -15.00 12.76 6.08
C LEU A 287 -15.34 11.65 5.10
N TYR A 288 -14.95 11.79 3.82
CA TYR A 288 -15.13 10.72 2.85
C TYR A 288 -14.22 9.53 3.16
N ASP A 289 -12.99 9.75 3.61
CA ASP A 289 -12.12 8.65 4.09
C ASP A 289 -12.76 7.90 5.28
N VAL A 290 -13.28 8.62 6.26
CA VAL A 290 -14.01 8.02 7.40
C VAL A 290 -15.24 7.23 6.94
N PHE A 291 -16.01 7.81 6.01
CA PHE A 291 -17.20 7.18 5.46
C PHE A 291 -16.90 5.84 4.76
N LEU A 292 -15.83 5.77 4.00
CA LEU A 292 -15.40 4.53 3.33
C LEU A 292 -15.04 3.43 4.33
N LYS A 293 -14.44 3.79 5.47
CA LYS A 293 -14.04 2.85 6.53
C LYS A 293 -15.21 2.31 7.37
N ALA A 294 -16.41 2.90 7.25
CA ALA A 294 -17.58 2.42 8.01
C ALA A 294 -18.15 1.12 7.48
N GLU A 295 -17.95 0.80 6.22
CA GLU A 295 -18.56 -0.32 5.50
C GLU A 295 -17.72 -1.60 5.53
N ASN A 296 -16.65 -1.63 4.77
CA ASN A 296 -15.87 -2.84 4.48
C ASN A 296 -14.49 -2.86 5.13
N ASP A 297 -14.07 -1.82 5.81
CA ASP A 297 -12.71 -1.65 6.34
C ASP A 297 -11.62 -1.95 5.29
N PRO A 298 -11.58 -1.22 4.16
CA PRO A 298 -10.51 -1.38 3.21
C PRO A 298 -9.19 -1.08 3.90
N GLY A 299 -8.19 -1.93 3.67
CA GLY A 299 -6.90 -1.84 4.35
C GLY A 299 -6.18 -0.53 4.06
N VAL A 300 -6.28 -0.03 2.83
CA VAL A 300 -5.59 1.17 2.35
C VAL A 300 -6.51 2.01 1.48
N ILE A 301 -6.65 3.29 1.85
CA ILE A 301 -7.38 4.29 1.07
C ILE A 301 -6.40 5.41 0.75
N SER A 302 -6.14 5.64 -0.54
CA SER A 302 -5.19 6.67 -0.99
C SER A 302 -5.92 7.96 -1.34
N MET A 303 -5.34 9.11 -0.95
CA MET A 303 -5.91 10.44 -1.18
C MET A 303 -5.89 10.87 -2.66
N GLY A 304 -5.27 10.07 -3.54
CA GLY A 304 -5.13 10.42 -4.95
C GLY A 304 -4.38 11.73 -5.16
N ARG A 305 -4.80 12.51 -6.13
CA ARG A 305 -4.15 13.77 -6.53
C ARG A 305 -4.61 14.95 -5.67
N PHE A 306 -4.23 14.91 -4.38
CA PHE A 306 -4.67 15.88 -3.37
C PHE A 306 -4.45 17.35 -3.79
N ASP A 307 -3.30 17.66 -4.34
CA ASP A 307 -2.94 19.00 -4.79
C ASP A 307 -3.82 19.48 -5.95
N GLN A 308 -4.33 18.57 -6.80
CA GLN A 308 -5.12 18.93 -7.97
C GLN A 308 -6.57 19.25 -7.61
N TYR A 309 -7.22 18.42 -6.79
CA TYR A 309 -8.63 18.66 -6.46
C TYR A 309 -8.82 19.72 -5.37
N THR A 310 -7.79 20.10 -4.62
CA THR A 310 -7.86 21.14 -3.58
C THR A 310 -7.38 22.51 -4.06
N TRP A 311 -6.43 22.56 -5.03
CA TRP A 311 -5.87 23.81 -5.52
C TRP A 311 -6.88 24.82 -6.05
N PRO A 312 -7.93 24.46 -6.81
CA PRO A 312 -8.91 25.44 -7.29
C PRO A 312 -9.58 26.24 -6.16
N PHE A 313 -9.85 25.59 -5.03
CA PHE A 313 -10.46 26.20 -3.84
C PHE A 313 -9.47 27.10 -3.11
N LEU A 314 -8.23 26.64 -2.93
CA LEU A 314 -7.18 27.46 -2.32
C LEU A 314 -6.93 28.72 -3.15
N LYS A 315 -6.80 28.56 -4.48
CA LYS A 315 -6.62 29.69 -5.37
C LYS A 315 -7.76 30.73 -5.24
N ALA A 316 -9.00 30.29 -5.21
CA ALA A 316 -10.16 31.14 -5.04
C ALA A 316 -10.17 31.84 -3.66
N ASP A 317 -9.74 31.18 -2.61
CA ASP A 317 -9.64 31.75 -1.27
C ASP A 317 -8.52 32.79 -1.18
N LEU A 318 -7.36 32.53 -1.79
CA LEU A 318 -6.25 33.48 -1.86
C LEU A 318 -6.61 34.71 -2.72
N ASP A 319 -7.21 34.52 -3.89
CA ASP A 319 -7.62 35.59 -4.78
C ASP A 319 -8.68 36.50 -4.11
N ALA A 320 -9.51 35.92 -3.26
CA ALA A 320 -10.53 36.67 -2.49
C ALA A 320 -10.01 37.23 -1.15
N GLY A 321 -8.76 36.95 -0.77
CA GLY A 321 -8.20 37.39 0.51
C GLY A 321 -8.86 36.75 1.74
N ARG A 322 -9.49 35.58 1.59
CA ARG A 322 -10.10 34.82 2.69
C ARG A 322 -9.09 34.07 3.54
N ILE A 323 -7.97 33.71 2.97
CA ILE A 323 -6.89 32.94 3.61
C ILE A 323 -5.53 33.45 3.12
N THR A 324 -4.52 33.34 3.95
CA THR A 324 -3.11 33.56 3.61
C THR A 324 -2.44 32.26 3.25
N MET A 325 -1.26 32.32 2.61
CA MET A 325 -0.44 31.14 2.32
C MET A 325 0.01 30.42 3.60
N ASP A 326 0.29 31.14 4.67
CA ASP A 326 0.74 30.57 5.94
C ASP A 326 -0.43 29.84 6.65
N GLU A 327 -1.65 30.40 6.65
CA GLU A 327 -2.86 29.71 7.15
C GLU A 327 -3.20 28.48 6.31
N ALA A 328 -3.05 28.56 4.98
CA ALA A 328 -3.25 27.41 4.09
C ALA A 328 -2.25 26.29 4.42
N GLN A 329 -1.01 26.64 4.71
CA GLN A 329 0.02 25.68 5.12
C GLN A 329 -0.34 25.00 6.46
N GLU A 330 -0.89 25.74 7.43
CA GLU A 330 -1.38 25.16 8.68
C GLU A 330 -2.53 24.17 8.45
N TYR A 331 -3.43 24.46 7.50
CA TYR A 331 -4.48 23.50 7.14
C TYR A 331 -3.88 22.23 6.53
N VAL A 332 -2.90 22.33 5.63
CA VAL A 332 -2.24 21.15 5.08
C VAL A 332 -1.53 20.35 6.18
N ASP A 333 -0.83 21.02 7.10
CA ASP A 333 -0.22 20.37 8.27
C ASP A 333 -1.25 19.62 9.12
N GLY A 334 -2.35 20.31 9.46
CA GLY A 334 -3.42 19.71 10.25
C GLY A 334 -4.11 18.54 9.55
N PHE A 335 -4.26 18.60 8.23
CA PHE A 335 -4.83 17.52 7.42
C PHE A 335 -3.96 16.26 7.46
N PHE A 336 -2.66 16.39 7.20
CA PHE A 336 -1.75 15.26 7.20
C PHE A 336 -1.47 14.70 8.60
N LEU A 337 -1.45 15.56 9.64
CA LEU A 337 -1.42 15.09 11.03
C LEU A 337 -2.69 14.30 11.37
N LYS A 338 -3.86 14.73 10.88
CA LYS A 338 -5.12 13.99 11.09
C LYS A 338 -5.11 12.62 10.40
N ILE A 339 -4.59 12.52 9.18
CA ILE A 339 -4.40 11.23 8.49
C ILE A 339 -3.54 10.29 9.32
N ASN A 340 -2.47 10.78 9.94
CA ASN A 340 -1.64 9.97 10.84
C ASN A 340 -2.38 9.50 12.10
N THR A 341 -3.62 9.92 12.35
CA THR A 341 -4.46 9.36 13.41
C THR A 341 -5.28 8.15 12.96
N PHE A 342 -5.37 7.88 11.66
CA PHE A 342 -6.07 6.72 11.15
C PHE A 342 -5.13 5.50 11.12
N TYR A 343 -5.54 4.44 11.80
CA TYR A 343 -4.84 3.19 11.74
C TYR A 343 -5.43 2.32 10.63
N GLY A 344 -4.59 1.84 9.72
CA GLY A 344 -5.02 1.00 8.61
C GLY A 344 -4.28 -0.34 8.50
N GLY A 345 -3.21 -0.52 9.26
CA GLY A 345 -2.34 -1.68 9.14
C GLY A 345 -2.90 -2.95 9.79
N GLY A 346 -2.53 -4.09 9.24
CA GLY A 346 -2.80 -5.39 9.81
C GLY A 346 -2.09 -5.61 11.15
N PHE A 347 -2.53 -6.61 11.86
CA PHE A 347 -1.89 -7.13 13.06
C PHE A 347 -1.09 -8.38 12.64
N GLY A 348 -0.01 -8.67 13.31
CA GLY A 348 0.83 -9.80 13.01
C GLY A 348 2.21 -9.40 12.50
N LYS A 349 3.05 -10.39 12.18
CA LYS A 349 4.48 -10.19 11.92
C LYS A 349 4.76 -9.23 10.75
N THR A 350 3.99 -9.30 9.67
CA THR A 350 4.16 -8.39 8.52
C THR A 350 3.89 -6.94 8.92
N ALA A 351 2.87 -6.68 9.75
CA ALA A 351 2.59 -5.33 10.24
C ALA A 351 3.66 -4.83 11.22
N GLN A 352 4.19 -5.72 12.07
CA GLN A 352 5.29 -5.40 12.98
C GLN A 352 6.58 -5.06 12.21
N THR A 353 6.91 -5.83 11.17
CA THR A 353 8.06 -5.52 10.29
C THR A 353 7.88 -4.21 9.53
N ALA A 354 6.65 -3.85 9.18
CA ALA A 354 6.33 -2.62 8.48
C ALA A 354 6.30 -1.35 9.36
N GLY A 355 6.41 -1.50 10.67
CA GLY A 355 6.20 -0.42 11.64
C GLY A 355 4.74 -0.30 12.08
N ILE A 356 4.51 -0.47 13.36
CA ILE A 356 3.16 -0.43 13.94
C ILE A 356 2.56 0.97 13.77
N GLY A 357 1.28 1.04 13.39
CA GLY A 357 0.51 2.27 13.28
C GLY A 357 0.56 2.96 11.92
N ASN A 358 1.22 2.36 10.92
CA ASN A 358 1.19 2.87 9.56
C ASN A 358 -0.18 2.61 8.92
N SER A 359 -0.81 3.63 8.35
CA SER A 359 -2.09 3.50 7.63
C SER A 359 -1.90 3.10 6.17
N PHE A 360 -0.66 3.08 5.69
CA PHE A 360 -0.28 2.81 4.29
C PHE A 360 -1.03 3.68 3.27
N GLN A 361 -1.52 4.83 3.67
CA GLN A 361 -2.17 5.76 2.76
C GLN A 361 -1.15 6.33 1.78
N HIS A 362 -1.65 6.75 0.61
CA HIS A 362 -0.80 7.33 -0.42
C HIS A 362 -1.40 8.65 -0.92
N THR A 363 -0.55 9.64 -1.14
CA THR A 363 -0.93 10.93 -1.73
C THR A 363 -0.05 11.19 -2.95
N THR A 364 -0.68 11.50 -4.06
CA THR A 364 -0.03 11.84 -5.33
C THR A 364 -0.03 13.33 -5.54
N ILE A 365 1.11 13.91 -5.91
CA ILE A 365 1.24 15.35 -6.22
C ILE A 365 1.97 15.58 -7.54
N GLY A 366 1.81 16.75 -8.14
CA GLY A 366 2.44 17.15 -9.40
C GLY A 366 1.95 16.37 -10.61
N GLY A 367 2.85 16.08 -11.52
CA GLY A 367 2.58 15.36 -12.76
C GLY A 367 2.03 16.23 -13.88
N THR A 368 1.05 15.71 -14.60
CA THR A 368 0.52 16.30 -15.82
C THR A 368 -0.94 16.73 -15.65
N ILE A 369 -1.33 17.89 -16.17
CA ILE A 369 -2.73 18.33 -16.27
C ILE A 369 -3.43 17.43 -17.31
N PRO A 370 -4.54 16.77 -16.95
CA PRO A 370 -5.17 15.78 -17.84
C PRO A 370 -5.52 16.34 -19.22
N GLU A 371 -6.13 17.50 -19.27
CA GLU A 371 -6.69 18.10 -20.48
C GLU A 371 -5.59 18.69 -21.39
N THR A 372 -4.63 19.40 -20.80
CA THR A 372 -3.63 20.17 -21.60
C THR A 372 -2.32 19.44 -21.79
N GLY A 373 -1.93 18.55 -20.86
CA GLY A 373 -0.61 17.92 -20.84
C GLY A 373 0.51 18.82 -20.30
N GLU A 374 0.17 19.98 -19.75
CA GLU A 374 1.12 20.88 -19.08
C GLU A 374 1.49 20.32 -17.70
N ASP A 375 2.58 20.85 -17.11
CA ASP A 375 2.98 20.48 -15.75
C ASP A 375 1.93 20.93 -14.72
N ALA A 376 1.60 20.05 -13.78
CA ALA A 376 0.52 20.23 -12.82
C ALA A 376 0.99 20.69 -11.42
N VAL A 377 2.28 20.94 -11.24
CA VAL A 377 2.82 21.45 -9.97
C VAL A 377 2.15 22.78 -9.60
N ASN A 378 1.68 22.89 -8.38
CA ASN A 378 0.98 24.08 -7.86
C ASN A 378 1.39 24.32 -6.39
N PRO A 379 0.99 25.42 -5.75
CA PRO A 379 1.37 25.74 -4.37
C PRO A 379 1.08 24.63 -3.36
N VAL A 380 -0.03 23.89 -3.51
CA VAL A 380 -0.35 22.77 -2.59
C VAL A 380 0.68 21.64 -2.72
N SER A 381 1.23 21.41 -3.93
CA SER A 381 2.30 20.40 -4.12
C SER A 381 3.52 20.70 -3.23
N TYR A 382 3.92 21.98 -3.13
CA TYR A 382 5.00 22.39 -2.21
C TYR A 382 4.60 22.25 -0.74
N MET A 383 3.36 22.68 -0.39
CA MET A 383 2.85 22.61 0.98
C MET A 383 2.86 21.16 1.51
N VAL A 384 2.51 20.19 0.70
CA VAL A 384 2.55 18.77 1.06
C VAL A 384 3.97 18.33 1.41
N LEU A 385 4.95 18.64 0.56
CA LEU A 385 6.35 18.29 0.83
C LEU A 385 6.90 19.02 2.06
N GLU A 386 6.55 20.29 2.24
CA GLU A 386 6.91 21.05 3.43
C GLU A 386 6.34 20.42 4.70
N THR A 387 5.08 20.02 4.69
CA THR A 387 4.42 19.35 5.81
C THR A 387 5.16 18.07 6.19
N MET A 388 5.42 17.18 5.23
CA MET A 388 6.13 15.93 5.52
C MET A 388 7.51 16.16 6.11
N ALA A 389 8.28 17.07 5.48
CA ALA A 389 9.66 17.34 5.88
C ALA A 389 9.78 18.02 7.26
N ARG A 390 8.95 19.02 7.56
CA ARG A 390 9.06 19.78 8.81
C ARG A 390 8.39 19.10 10.00
N LEU A 391 7.41 18.23 9.74
CA LEU A 391 6.73 17.47 10.79
C LEU A 391 7.34 16.07 11.01
N ASP A 392 8.32 15.68 10.21
CA ASP A 392 8.97 14.36 10.25
C ASP A 392 7.94 13.21 10.12
N LEU A 393 6.95 13.38 9.21
CA LEU A 393 5.89 12.40 9.00
C LEU A 393 6.37 11.28 8.08
N HIS A 394 6.01 10.05 8.42
CA HIS A 394 6.29 8.85 7.62
C HIS A 394 5.09 8.44 6.75
N ASP A 395 3.88 8.83 7.14
CA ASP A 395 2.61 8.51 6.49
C ASP A 395 1.77 9.79 6.27
N PRO A 396 1.05 9.96 5.17
CA PRO A 396 0.97 9.04 4.03
C PRO A 396 2.26 9.00 3.19
N THR A 397 2.44 7.94 2.43
CA THR A 397 3.46 7.92 1.37
C THR A 397 3.15 9.02 0.35
N ILE A 398 4.15 9.78 -0.06
CA ILE A 398 4.01 10.84 -1.07
C ILE A 398 4.73 10.43 -2.35
N SER A 399 4.00 10.36 -3.46
CA SER A 399 4.58 10.28 -4.80
C SER A 399 4.53 11.63 -5.49
N LEU A 400 5.69 12.13 -5.87
CA LEU A 400 5.81 13.26 -6.77
C LEU A 400 5.93 12.75 -8.21
N ARG A 401 4.91 12.96 -8.98
CA ARG A 401 4.93 12.70 -10.42
C ARG A 401 5.73 13.82 -11.10
N VAL A 402 6.70 13.43 -11.90
CA VAL A 402 7.59 14.36 -12.59
C VAL A 402 7.56 14.13 -14.09
N THR A 403 7.78 15.22 -14.81
CA THR A 403 7.94 15.28 -16.27
C THR A 403 9.24 16.01 -16.62
N LYS A 404 9.60 16.03 -17.87
CA LYS A 404 10.70 16.89 -18.36
C LYS A 404 10.47 18.40 -18.10
N ASN A 405 9.21 18.81 -17.87
CA ASN A 405 8.81 20.19 -17.65
C ASN A 405 8.66 20.55 -16.16
N THR A 406 8.82 19.60 -15.25
CA THR A 406 8.71 19.86 -13.81
C THR A 406 9.67 20.96 -13.37
N PRO A 407 9.19 22.01 -12.68
CA PRO A 407 9.97 23.17 -12.27
C PRO A 407 11.23 22.80 -11.47
N LYS A 408 12.32 23.54 -11.70
CA LYS A 408 13.57 23.34 -10.96
C LYS A 408 13.38 23.47 -9.45
N GLU A 409 12.57 24.43 -9.04
CA GLU A 409 12.25 24.70 -7.62
C GLU A 409 11.55 23.51 -6.95
N MET A 410 10.71 22.77 -7.70
CA MET A 410 10.07 21.55 -7.21
C MET A 410 11.11 20.44 -7.02
N TRP A 411 12.08 20.28 -7.91
CA TRP A 411 13.18 19.35 -7.74
C TRP A 411 14.04 19.70 -6.51
N GLU A 412 14.32 21.00 -6.29
CA GLU A 412 15.05 21.47 -5.12
C GLU A 412 14.29 21.17 -3.82
N CYS A 413 12.97 21.39 -3.80
CA CYS A 413 12.09 21.08 -2.68
C CYS A 413 12.05 19.57 -2.40
N ALA A 414 11.84 18.75 -3.43
CA ALA A 414 11.77 17.30 -3.32
C ALA A 414 13.07 16.69 -2.77
N MET A 415 14.23 17.12 -3.29
CA MET A 415 15.53 16.63 -2.79
C MET A 415 15.80 17.08 -1.35
N ALA A 416 15.38 18.28 -0.97
CA ALA A 416 15.50 18.77 0.40
C ALA A 416 14.58 17.98 1.35
N ALA A 417 13.37 17.64 0.92
CA ALA A 417 12.47 16.77 1.67
C ALA A 417 13.06 15.36 1.84
N SER A 418 13.58 14.76 0.77
CA SER A 418 14.24 13.45 0.83
C SER A 418 15.42 13.42 1.79
N ALA A 419 16.18 14.50 1.88
CA ALA A 419 17.29 14.64 2.83
C ALA A 419 16.82 14.73 4.30
N ARG A 420 15.57 15.19 4.52
CA ARG A 420 15.03 15.42 5.86
C ARG A 420 14.25 14.22 6.40
N VAL A 421 13.41 13.60 5.57
CA VAL A 421 12.48 12.53 5.97
C VAL A 421 12.77 11.20 5.26
N GLY A 422 14.04 10.89 5.06
CA GLY A 422 14.51 9.57 4.65
C GLY A 422 13.67 8.90 3.54
N GLY A 423 13.57 9.56 2.35
CA GLY A 423 13.00 8.90 1.17
C GLY A 423 11.66 9.41 0.65
N LEU A 424 11.06 10.40 1.25
CA LEU A 424 9.88 11.08 0.69
C LEU A 424 10.30 12.39 -0.02
N PRO A 425 9.75 12.69 -1.21
CA PRO A 425 8.78 11.87 -1.96
C PRO A 425 9.44 10.76 -2.77
N LEU A 426 8.63 9.75 -3.16
CA LEU A 426 8.96 8.88 -4.29
C LEU A 426 8.89 9.69 -5.56
N LEU A 427 9.82 9.45 -6.46
CA LEU A 427 9.86 10.15 -7.74
C LEU A 427 9.34 9.23 -8.84
N GLN A 428 8.31 9.67 -9.55
CA GLN A 428 7.57 8.87 -10.53
C GLN A 428 7.62 9.53 -11.90
N ASN A 429 7.96 8.76 -12.93
CA ASN A 429 8.19 9.25 -14.28
C ASN A 429 6.94 9.18 -15.16
N ASP A 430 6.24 10.30 -15.33
CA ASP A 430 5.06 10.41 -16.19
C ASP A 430 5.36 10.04 -17.66
N ASP A 431 6.59 10.32 -18.15
CA ASP A 431 6.98 10.05 -19.54
C ASP A 431 7.05 8.53 -19.84
N VAL A 432 7.14 7.67 -18.81
CA VAL A 432 7.05 6.19 -18.92
C VAL A 432 5.67 5.69 -18.58
N ILE A 433 5.06 6.19 -17.50
CA ILE A 433 3.81 5.64 -16.95
C ILE A 433 2.62 5.97 -17.85
N ILE A 434 2.49 7.20 -18.35
CA ILE A 434 1.35 7.61 -19.18
C ILE A 434 1.24 6.78 -20.47
N PRO A 435 2.29 6.65 -21.30
CA PRO A 435 2.24 5.78 -22.47
C PRO A 435 1.92 4.32 -22.15
N ALA A 436 2.45 3.82 -21.03
CA ALA A 436 2.24 2.44 -20.63
C ALA A 436 0.79 2.17 -20.19
N LEU A 437 0.15 3.06 -19.42
CA LEU A 437 -1.27 2.97 -19.10
C LEU A 437 -2.16 2.90 -20.35
N MET A 438 -1.83 3.69 -21.38
CA MET A 438 -2.54 3.67 -22.66
C MET A 438 -2.35 2.36 -23.41
N ASN A 439 -1.10 1.88 -23.49
CA ASN A 439 -0.74 0.71 -24.30
C ASN A 439 -1.10 -0.61 -23.62
N GLU A 440 -0.88 -0.72 -22.31
CA GLU A 440 -1.05 -1.97 -21.56
C GLU A 440 -2.46 -2.14 -20.98
N LEU A 441 -3.11 -1.03 -20.60
CA LEU A 441 -4.42 -1.06 -19.93
C LEU A 441 -5.55 -0.38 -20.73
N GLY A 442 -5.24 0.22 -21.88
CA GLY A 442 -6.24 0.85 -22.75
C GLY A 442 -6.86 2.12 -22.18
N PHE A 443 -6.16 2.83 -21.29
CA PHE A 443 -6.65 4.11 -20.78
C PHE A 443 -6.69 5.16 -21.91
N SER A 444 -7.67 6.06 -21.84
CA SER A 444 -7.62 7.28 -22.66
C SER A 444 -6.41 8.13 -22.26
N LEU A 445 -5.94 9.01 -23.13
CA LEU A 445 -4.83 9.92 -22.81
C LEU A 445 -5.13 10.79 -21.60
N GLU A 446 -6.36 11.29 -21.49
CA GLU A 446 -6.81 12.13 -20.38
C GLU A 446 -6.82 11.32 -19.06
N ASP A 447 -7.41 10.12 -19.07
CA ASP A 447 -7.40 9.24 -17.89
C ASP A 447 -5.98 8.79 -17.51
N ALA A 448 -5.15 8.48 -18.50
CA ALA A 448 -3.76 8.12 -18.27
C ALA A 448 -2.95 9.28 -17.65
N ARG A 449 -3.23 10.54 -18.02
CA ARG A 449 -2.66 11.72 -17.37
C ARG A 449 -3.20 11.94 -15.96
N ASN A 450 -4.42 11.46 -15.67
CA ASN A 450 -5.06 11.60 -14.36
C ASN A 450 -4.82 10.41 -13.42
N PHE A 451 -3.81 9.59 -13.67
CA PHE A 451 -3.49 8.47 -12.79
C PHE A 451 -3.00 8.93 -11.41
N ALA A 452 -3.13 8.05 -10.43
CA ALA A 452 -2.61 8.21 -9.08
C ALA A 452 -1.96 6.91 -8.59
N PHE A 453 -1.43 6.94 -7.37
CA PHE A 453 -0.81 5.78 -6.72
C PHE A 453 -1.63 5.33 -5.52
N ILE A 454 -1.55 4.03 -5.24
CA ILE A 454 -2.15 3.41 -4.06
C ILE A 454 -1.06 2.75 -3.23
N GLY A 455 -1.33 2.61 -1.93
CA GLY A 455 -0.52 1.78 -1.04
C GLY A 455 0.96 2.07 -1.11
N CYS A 456 1.73 1.09 -1.51
CA CYS A 456 3.16 1.25 -1.66
C CYS A 456 3.51 2.15 -2.86
N GLN A 457 3.01 1.81 -4.06
CA GLN A 457 3.20 2.59 -5.29
C GLN A 457 2.46 2.01 -6.51
N GLU A 458 1.37 1.28 -6.29
CA GLU A 458 0.58 0.72 -7.37
C GLU A 458 -0.02 1.83 -8.22
N VAL A 459 0.13 1.71 -9.54
CA VAL A 459 -0.41 2.68 -10.50
C VAL A 459 -1.87 2.35 -10.80
N THR A 460 -2.74 3.35 -10.70
CA THR A 460 -4.19 3.20 -10.92
C THR A 460 -4.83 4.46 -11.48
N GLY A 461 -6.01 4.34 -12.07
CA GLY A 461 -6.83 5.49 -12.41
C GLY A 461 -7.40 6.17 -11.16
N PHE A 462 -7.42 7.49 -11.14
CA PHE A 462 -7.92 8.26 -10.01
C PHE A 462 -9.44 8.40 -10.05
N GLY A 463 -10.14 7.62 -9.22
CA GLY A 463 -11.60 7.65 -9.11
C GLY A 463 -12.35 7.09 -10.32
N ASN A 464 -11.69 6.38 -11.20
CA ASN A 464 -12.26 5.76 -12.40
C ASN A 464 -11.81 4.31 -12.63
N ASP A 465 -10.97 3.76 -11.75
CA ASP A 465 -10.49 2.38 -11.78
C ASP A 465 -10.82 1.66 -10.45
N TYR A 466 -11.15 0.39 -10.54
CA TYR A 466 -11.28 -0.49 -9.38
C TYR A 466 -10.21 -1.59 -9.46
N PRO A 467 -9.06 -1.37 -8.84
CA PRO A 467 -7.92 -2.27 -8.91
C PRO A 467 -8.01 -3.39 -7.87
N ALA A 468 -9.21 -3.93 -7.64
CA ALA A 468 -9.39 -5.05 -6.72
C ALA A 468 -8.58 -6.26 -7.19
N PRO A 469 -8.07 -7.03 -6.36
CA PRO A 469 -7.74 -7.08 -4.94
C PRO A 469 -6.32 -6.65 -4.62
N ASN A 470 -5.80 -5.62 -5.30
CA ASN A 470 -4.49 -5.06 -5.02
C ASN A 470 -4.30 -4.89 -3.51
N GLY A 471 -3.13 -5.28 -2.99
CA GLY A 471 -2.81 -5.15 -1.58
C GLY A 471 -3.67 -5.96 -0.61
N SER A 472 -4.61 -6.76 -1.08
CA SER A 472 -5.12 -7.85 -0.24
C SER A 472 -3.96 -8.85 -0.06
N ALA A 473 -4.05 -9.75 0.93
CA ALA A 473 -3.04 -10.78 1.16
C ALA A 473 -2.74 -11.67 -0.08
N MET A 474 -3.43 -11.44 -1.19
CA MET A 474 -3.28 -12.04 -2.51
C MET A 474 -2.48 -11.17 -3.48
N GLY A 475 -1.99 -10.00 -3.04
CA GLY A 475 -1.25 -9.05 -3.87
C GLY A 475 0.05 -9.58 -4.49
N HIS A 476 0.37 -10.85 -4.23
CA HIS A 476 1.42 -11.55 -4.93
C HIS A 476 0.82 -12.21 -6.18
N ASN A 477 1.45 -12.03 -7.32
CA ASN A 477 1.08 -12.78 -8.54
C ASN A 477 1.32 -14.30 -8.41
N GLY A 478 1.41 -14.81 -7.16
CA GLY A 478 1.46 -16.21 -6.82
C GLY A 478 2.76 -16.92 -7.16
N ILE A 479 3.75 -16.22 -7.69
CA ILE A 479 5.07 -16.77 -7.97
C ILE A 479 6.03 -16.31 -6.87
N PHE A 480 6.48 -17.25 -6.04
CA PHE A 480 7.59 -17.05 -5.11
C PHE A 480 8.89 -17.35 -5.86
N TRP A 481 9.48 -16.33 -6.47
CA TRP A 481 10.52 -16.46 -7.50
C TRP A 481 11.73 -17.27 -7.04
N ALA A 482 12.28 -16.96 -5.88
CA ALA A 482 13.42 -17.69 -5.33
C ALA A 482 13.04 -19.14 -4.96
N ILE A 483 11.86 -19.37 -4.38
CA ILE A 483 11.34 -20.72 -4.08
C ILE A 483 11.12 -21.51 -5.37
N ALA A 484 10.55 -20.88 -6.40
CA ALA A 484 10.33 -21.51 -7.71
C ALA A 484 11.63 -21.99 -8.34
N LEU A 485 12.71 -21.20 -8.25
CA LEU A 485 14.02 -21.59 -8.76
C LEU A 485 14.61 -22.76 -7.97
N ILE A 486 14.55 -22.74 -6.63
CA ILE A 486 15.03 -23.84 -5.79
C ILE A 486 14.25 -25.12 -6.12
N MET A 487 12.94 -25.05 -6.25
CA MET A 487 12.11 -26.21 -6.64
C MET A 487 12.47 -26.72 -8.04
N ALA A 488 12.73 -25.82 -8.99
CA ALA A 488 13.09 -26.17 -10.36
C ALA A 488 14.36 -27.01 -10.43
N ILE A 489 15.37 -26.67 -9.63
CA ILE A 489 16.66 -27.38 -9.57
C ILE A 489 16.69 -28.58 -8.61
N ASN A 490 15.59 -28.73 -7.82
CA ASN A 490 15.47 -29.80 -6.80
C ASN A 490 14.26 -30.73 -7.08
N ASN A 491 14.02 -31.07 -8.33
CA ASN A 491 12.95 -31.97 -8.75
C ASN A 491 11.56 -31.62 -8.21
N GLY A 492 11.27 -30.34 -8.13
CA GLY A 492 9.98 -29.80 -7.65
C GLY A 492 9.77 -29.88 -6.14
N ILE A 493 10.80 -30.12 -5.34
CA ILE A 493 10.71 -30.22 -3.88
C ILE A 493 11.06 -28.88 -3.24
N ASN A 494 10.18 -28.38 -2.37
CA ASN A 494 10.49 -27.25 -1.50
C ASN A 494 11.23 -27.75 -0.24
N PRO A 495 12.50 -27.38 -0.02
CA PRO A 495 13.28 -27.90 1.11
C PRO A 495 12.76 -27.46 2.49
N ILE A 496 11.99 -26.37 2.58
CA ILE A 496 11.47 -25.86 3.87
C ILE A 496 10.50 -26.87 4.51
N ASN A 497 9.64 -27.50 3.72
CA ASN A 497 8.58 -28.38 4.22
C ASN A 497 8.57 -29.77 3.57
N GLY A 498 9.45 -30.02 2.61
CA GLY A 498 9.51 -31.30 1.89
C GLY A 498 8.36 -31.51 0.88
N ALA A 499 7.48 -30.55 0.71
CA ALA A 499 6.39 -30.66 -0.26
C ALA A 499 6.92 -30.68 -1.69
N GLN A 500 6.30 -31.49 -2.54
CA GLN A 500 6.73 -31.69 -3.93
C GLN A 500 5.60 -31.36 -4.91
N CYS A 501 5.91 -30.61 -5.96
CA CYS A 501 4.94 -30.30 -7.01
C CYS A 501 4.50 -31.57 -7.79
N PRO A 502 3.33 -31.52 -8.48
CA PRO A 502 2.85 -32.64 -9.30
C PRO A 502 3.90 -33.15 -10.30
N GLU A 503 3.90 -34.46 -10.56
CA GLU A 503 4.91 -35.11 -11.42
C GLU A 503 5.06 -34.45 -12.79
N LYS A 504 3.95 -34.03 -13.41
CA LYS A 504 3.93 -33.33 -14.70
C LYS A 504 4.73 -32.01 -14.73
N VAL A 505 5.02 -31.41 -13.57
CA VAL A 505 5.74 -30.14 -13.43
C VAL A 505 7.23 -30.35 -13.11
N ARG A 506 7.62 -31.55 -12.62
CA ARG A 506 9.00 -31.86 -12.23
C ARG A 506 9.95 -31.92 -13.44
N SER A 507 11.19 -31.55 -13.22
CA SER A 507 12.22 -31.49 -14.26
C SER A 507 13.55 -32.18 -13.88
N GLY A 508 13.57 -32.91 -12.75
CA GLY A 508 14.79 -33.59 -12.25
C GLY A 508 15.63 -32.69 -11.34
N TYR A 509 16.83 -33.13 -11.08
CA TYR A 509 17.76 -32.41 -10.20
C TYR A 509 18.82 -31.66 -11.00
N LEU A 510 19.39 -30.62 -10.43
CA LEU A 510 20.44 -29.79 -11.05
C LEU A 510 21.62 -30.62 -11.59
N GLY A 511 21.99 -31.71 -10.90
CA GLY A 511 23.05 -32.64 -11.33
C GLY A 511 22.79 -33.33 -12.67
N ASP A 512 21.51 -33.48 -13.06
CA ASP A 512 21.10 -34.10 -14.31
C ASP A 512 21.07 -33.10 -15.47
N MET A 513 20.99 -31.79 -15.20
CA MET A 513 20.87 -30.72 -16.17
C MET A 513 22.20 -30.43 -16.88
N LYS A 514 22.18 -30.32 -18.21
CA LYS A 514 23.41 -30.20 -19.05
C LYS A 514 23.67 -28.77 -19.54
N SER A 515 22.70 -27.88 -19.41
CA SER A 515 22.81 -26.48 -19.89
C SER A 515 21.95 -25.52 -19.09
N MET A 516 22.23 -24.22 -19.18
CA MET A 516 21.36 -23.18 -18.63
C MET A 516 19.97 -23.18 -19.25
N ASP A 517 19.83 -23.62 -20.52
CA ASP A 517 18.52 -23.70 -21.17
C ASP A 517 17.63 -24.76 -20.48
N GLU A 518 18.19 -25.89 -20.03
CA GLU A 518 17.47 -26.89 -19.24
C GLU A 518 17.07 -26.35 -17.86
N VAL A 519 17.96 -25.59 -17.21
CA VAL A 519 17.64 -24.92 -15.93
C VAL A 519 16.50 -23.90 -16.12
N ARG A 520 16.59 -23.04 -17.15
CA ARG A 520 15.55 -22.07 -17.45
C ARG A 520 14.21 -22.73 -17.81
N ALA A 521 14.22 -23.77 -18.62
CA ALA A 521 13.01 -24.52 -18.96
C ALA A 521 12.34 -25.16 -17.73
N ALA A 522 13.13 -25.70 -16.79
CA ALA A 522 12.63 -26.21 -15.52
C ALA A 522 12.01 -25.09 -14.67
N PHE A 523 12.67 -23.93 -14.59
CA PHE A 523 12.21 -22.78 -13.85
C PHE A 523 10.93 -22.19 -14.44
N GLU A 524 10.88 -21.95 -15.75
CA GLU A 524 9.69 -21.48 -16.46
C GLU A 524 8.47 -22.36 -16.20
N LYS A 525 8.66 -23.67 -16.21
CA LYS A 525 7.62 -24.67 -15.98
C LYS A 525 7.02 -24.59 -14.57
N ILE A 526 7.85 -24.38 -13.55
CA ILE A 526 7.40 -24.15 -12.17
C ILE A 526 6.66 -22.83 -12.05
N CYS A 527 7.22 -21.74 -12.61
CA CYS A 527 6.60 -20.41 -12.59
C CYS A 527 5.24 -20.41 -13.30
N ASP A 528 5.14 -21.03 -14.46
CA ASP A 528 3.89 -21.13 -15.23
C ASP A 528 2.82 -21.93 -14.46
N TRP A 529 3.22 -23.00 -13.79
CA TRP A 529 2.33 -23.80 -12.95
C TRP A 529 1.85 -22.98 -11.73
N MET A 530 2.74 -22.28 -11.01
CA MET A 530 2.37 -21.44 -9.88
C MET A 530 1.39 -20.35 -10.31
N MET A 531 1.68 -19.64 -11.42
CA MET A 531 0.81 -18.56 -11.91
C MET A 531 -0.54 -19.08 -12.35
N THR A 532 -0.60 -20.27 -12.98
CA THR A 532 -1.87 -20.88 -13.43
C THR A 532 -2.84 -21.06 -12.26
N TRP A 533 -2.36 -21.60 -11.15
CA TRP A 533 -3.22 -21.84 -9.99
C TRP A 533 -3.50 -20.57 -9.18
N SER A 534 -2.53 -19.66 -9.13
CA SER A 534 -2.74 -18.35 -8.52
C SER A 534 -3.78 -17.53 -9.29
N ALA A 535 -3.71 -17.47 -10.61
CA ALA A 535 -4.72 -16.81 -11.44
C ALA A 535 -6.10 -17.44 -11.28
N SER A 536 -6.17 -18.77 -11.18
CA SER A 536 -7.43 -19.48 -10.91
C SER A 536 -8.04 -19.09 -9.57
N LEU A 537 -7.23 -19.07 -8.51
CA LEU A 537 -7.66 -18.65 -7.17
C LEU A 537 -8.13 -17.19 -7.16
N ASN A 538 -7.35 -16.30 -7.78
CA ASN A 538 -7.70 -14.89 -7.86
C ASN A 538 -9.04 -14.67 -8.57
N ASN A 539 -9.29 -15.38 -9.68
CA ASN A 539 -10.56 -15.31 -10.39
C ASN A 539 -11.73 -15.84 -9.56
N LEU A 540 -11.54 -16.94 -8.84
CA LEU A 540 -12.57 -17.48 -7.96
C LEU A 540 -12.90 -16.50 -6.81
N THR A 541 -11.89 -15.89 -6.23
CA THR A 541 -12.04 -14.88 -5.16
C THR A 541 -12.77 -13.64 -5.66
N GLU A 542 -12.35 -13.11 -6.79
CA GLU A 542 -12.93 -11.90 -7.38
C GLU A 542 -14.39 -12.12 -7.82
N HIS A 543 -14.72 -13.33 -8.28
CA HIS A 543 -16.10 -13.70 -8.61
C HIS A 543 -17.05 -13.63 -7.40
N GLU A 544 -16.53 -13.88 -6.18
CA GLU A 544 -17.31 -13.83 -4.96
C GLU A 544 -17.44 -12.42 -4.35
N TYR A 545 -16.68 -11.44 -4.80
CA TYR A 545 -16.72 -10.08 -4.25
C TYR A 545 -18.10 -9.39 -4.30
N PRO A 546 -18.90 -9.51 -5.36
CA PRO A 546 -20.25 -8.91 -5.35
C PRO A 546 -21.16 -9.46 -4.26
N ARG A 547 -20.90 -10.69 -3.81
CA ARG A 547 -21.66 -11.33 -2.72
C ARG A 547 -21.08 -10.98 -1.35
N LEU A 548 -19.74 -10.98 -1.22
CA LEU A 548 -19.05 -10.82 0.06
C LEU A 548 -18.76 -9.36 0.41
N PHE A 549 -18.33 -8.59 -0.58
CA PHE A 549 -17.78 -7.25 -0.42
C PHE A 549 -18.29 -6.26 -1.47
N PRO A 550 -19.62 -6.17 -1.72
CA PRO A 550 -20.11 -5.04 -2.51
C PRO A 550 -19.76 -3.75 -1.79
N PHE A 551 -19.47 -2.69 -2.52
CA PHE A 551 -18.93 -1.46 -1.94
C PHE A 551 -19.68 -0.21 -2.42
N PRO A 552 -20.97 -0.02 -2.05
CA PRO A 552 -21.78 1.11 -2.47
C PRO A 552 -21.18 2.46 -2.07
N ASN A 553 -20.53 2.58 -0.91
CA ASN A 553 -19.87 3.81 -0.47
C ASN A 553 -18.75 4.27 -1.43
N LEU A 554 -17.99 3.32 -1.99
CA LEU A 554 -16.97 3.60 -2.99
C LEU A 554 -17.60 3.87 -4.37
N SER A 555 -18.62 3.10 -4.71
CA SER A 555 -19.28 3.13 -6.03
C SER A 555 -19.92 4.48 -6.35
N ILE A 556 -20.43 5.22 -5.36
CA ILE A 556 -21.02 6.55 -5.58
C ILE A 556 -20.02 7.61 -6.05
N SER A 557 -18.72 7.38 -5.87
CA SER A 557 -17.64 8.28 -6.32
C SER A 557 -16.89 7.76 -7.54
N THR A 558 -17.03 6.47 -7.86
CA THR A 558 -16.25 5.84 -8.95
C THR A 558 -16.95 6.04 -10.29
N GLU A 559 -16.25 6.68 -11.24
CA GLU A 559 -16.74 6.92 -12.60
C GLU A 559 -17.12 5.60 -13.28
N GLY A 560 -18.26 5.58 -13.92
CA GLY A 560 -18.85 4.41 -14.58
C GLY A 560 -19.90 3.71 -13.72
N CYS A 561 -19.81 3.72 -12.38
CA CYS A 561 -20.75 3.00 -11.53
C CYS A 561 -22.16 3.60 -11.58
N MET A 562 -22.27 4.92 -11.39
CA MET A 562 -23.55 5.62 -11.43
C MET A 562 -24.17 5.66 -12.85
N GLU A 563 -23.37 5.62 -13.88
CA GLU A 563 -23.78 5.58 -15.27
C GLU A 563 -24.29 4.20 -15.70
N LYS A 564 -23.62 3.13 -15.22
CA LYS A 564 -23.98 1.74 -15.52
C LYS A 564 -25.05 1.17 -14.58
N GLY A 565 -25.24 1.78 -13.40
CA GLY A 565 -26.08 1.24 -12.33
C GLY A 565 -25.50 -0.06 -11.74
N LYS A 566 -24.16 -0.11 -11.56
CA LYS A 566 -23.41 -1.28 -11.08
C LYS A 566 -22.39 -0.93 -10.02
N ASP A 567 -22.28 -1.79 -9.02
CA ASP A 567 -21.24 -1.71 -8.00
C ASP A 567 -19.84 -1.93 -8.58
N VAL A 568 -18.81 -1.35 -7.92
CA VAL A 568 -17.42 -1.57 -8.34
C VAL A 568 -17.04 -3.04 -8.38
N SER A 569 -17.54 -3.86 -7.43
CA SER A 569 -17.30 -5.30 -7.37
C SER A 569 -17.90 -6.06 -8.56
N GLU A 570 -18.91 -5.50 -9.20
CA GLU A 570 -19.57 -6.07 -10.40
C GLU A 570 -19.00 -5.53 -11.72
N GLY A 571 -17.87 -4.81 -11.69
CA GLY A 571 -17.30 -4.18 -12.87
C GLY A 571 -17.96 -2.87 -13.25
N GLY A 572 -18.55 -2.16 -12.27
CA GLY A 572 -19.19 -0.87 -12.47
C GLY A 572 -18.22 0.24 -12.88
N ALA A 573 -16.98 0.22 -12.37
CA ALA A 573 -15.96 1.21 -12.68
C ALA A 573 -15.69 1.32 -14.21
N LYS A 574 -15.19 2.48 -14.65
CA LYS A 574 -14.77 2.70 -16.04
C LYS A 574 -13.66 1.74 -16.44
N TYR A 575 -12.66 1.59 -15.58
CA TYR A 575 -11.58 0.61 -15.67
C TYR A 575 -11.65 -0.35 -14.48
N ASN A 576 -11.23 -1.60 -14.70
CA ASN A 576 -11.31 -2.66 -13.70
C ASN A 576 -9.98 -3.42 -13.71
N SER A 577 -8.89 -2.73 -13.37
CA SER A 577 -7.57 -3.32 -13.39
C SER A 577 -7.37 -4.34 -12.26
N TYR A 578 -6.35 -5.16 -12.39
CA TYR A 578 -5.96 -6.16 -11.40
C TYR A 578 -4.43 -6.19 -11.36
N GLY A 579 -3.85 -5.99 -10.22
CA GLY A 579 -2.41 -6.01 -10.09
C GLY A 579 -1.91 -7.02 -9.07
N GLY A 580 -0.64 -7.27 -9.14
CA GLY A 580 0.07 -8.11 -8.18
C GLY A 580 1.55 -7.81 -8.20
N THR A 581 2.19 -8.01 -7.05
CA THR A 581 3.59 -7.69 -6.83
C THR A 581 4.48 -8.92 -6.83
N ALA A 582 5.77 -8.71 -7.04
CA ALA A 582 6.81 -9.73 -6.95
C ALA A 582 7.99 -9.21 -6.13
N THR A 583 8.56 -10.10 -5.30
CA THR A 583 9.79 -9.90 -4.53
C THR A 583 10.81 -10.99 -4.84
N GLY A 584 12.08 -10.77 -4.50
CA GLY A 584 13.14 -11.75 -4.72
C GLY A 584 13.61 -11.91 -6.17
N LEU A 585 13.23 -10.96 -7.05
CA LEU A 585 13.58 -11.02 -8.47
C LEU A 585 15.11 -10.94 -8.68
N ALA A 586 15.78 -9.99 -8.01
CA ALA A 586 17.24 -9.88 -8.11
C ALA A 586 17.96 -11.05 -7.45
N THR A 587 17.48 -11.58 -6.31
CA THR A 587 18.00 -12.82 -5.71
C THR A 587 17.90 -13.99 -6.69
N THR A 588 16.79 -14.09 -7.42
CA THR A 588 16.60 -15.14 -8.45
C THR A 588 17.55 -14.95 -9.63
N ALA A 589 17.70 -13.70 -10.10
CA ALA A 589 18.61 -13.37 -11.21
C ALA A 589 20.08 -13.64 -10.84
N ASP A 590 20.53 -13.21 -9.66
CA ASP A 590 21.88 -13.49 -9.15
C ASP A 590 22.10 -14.99 -8.95
N SER A 591 21.04 -15.72 -8.53
CA SER A 591 21.08 -17.18 -8.43
C SER A 591 21.26 -17.86 -9.79
N LEU A 592 20.53 -17.40 -10.82
CA LEU A 592 20.74 -17.90 -12.21
C LEU A 592 22.13 -17.55 -12.72
N THR A 593 22.63 -16.35 -12.41
CA THR A 593 24.00 -15.92 -12.73
C THR A 593 25.02 -16.83 -12.07
N ALA A 594 24.83 -17.20 -10.81
CA ALA A 594 25.71 -18.11 -10.08
C ALA A 594 25.70 -19.53 -10.68
N LEU A 595 24.53 -20.08 -11.00
CA LEU A 595 24.42 -21.38 -11.67
C LEU A 595 25.16 -21.38 -13.02
N LYS A 596 24.93 -20.35 -13.83
CA LYS A 596 25.60 -20.17 -15.13
C LYS A 596 27.11 -20.09 -14.97
N TYR A 597 27.61 -19.22 -14.09
CA TYR A 597 29.03 -18.97 -13.88
C TYR A 597 29.74 -20.19 -13.31
N MET A 598 29.24 -20.74 -12.18
CA MET A 598 29.94 -21.74 -11.39
C MET A 598 29.92 -23.13 -12.07
N ILE A 599 28.81 -23.51 -12.71
CA ILE A 599 28.59 -24.85 -13.23
C ILE A 599 28.88 -24.94 -14.72
N PHE A 600 28.28 -24.07 -15.53
CA PHE A 600 28.26 -24.26 -16.98
C PHE A 600 29.43 -23.55 -17.68
N ASP A 601 29.74 -22.30 -17.33
CA ASP A 601 30.77 -21.54 -18.02
C ASP A 601 32.18 -21.79 -17.45
N LYS A 602 32.35 -21.62 -16.14
CA LYS A 602 33.67 -21.79 -15.50
C LYS A 602 33.94 -23.23 -15.03
N LYS A 603 32.89 -24.05 -14.91
CA LYS A 603 32.99 -25.45 -14.49
C LYS A 603 33.78 -25.65 -13.18
N ILE A 604 33.51 -24.79 -12.22
CA ILE A 604 34.21 -24.78 -10.92
C ILE A 604 33.72 -25.91 -10.04
N VAL A 605 32.43 -26.28 -10.19
CA VAL A 605 31.72 -27.25 -9.38
C VAL A 605 30.71 -27.99 -10.26
N THR A 606 30.37 -29.21 -9.93
CA THR A 606 29.30 -29.97 -10.61
C THR A 606 27.92 -29.51 -10.12
N GLY A 607 26.88 -29.73 -10.94
CA GLY A 607 25.50 -29.42 -10.52
C GLY A 607 25.07 -30.18 -9.28
N GLU A 608 25.49 -31.44 -9.13
CA GLU A 608 25.20 -32.27 -7.95
C GLU A 608 25.86 -31.71 -6.68
N GLU A 609 27.16 -31.37 -6.75
CA GLU A 609 27.89 -30.78 -5.61
C GLU A 609 27.32 -29.38 -5.22
N PHE A 610 26.94 -28.58 -6.23
CA PHE A 610 26.38 -27.26 -5.96
C PHE A 610 24.99 -27.35 -5.33
N LEU A 611 24.11 -28.24 -5.84
CA LEU A 611 22.80 -28.49 -5.23
C LEU A 611 22.95 -28.97 -3.80
N LYS A 612 23.90 -29.90 -3.55
CA LYS A 612 24.19 -30.38 -2.20
C LYS A 612 24.57 -29.24 -1.26
N ALA A 613 25.45 -28.33 -1.69
CA ALA A 613 25.83 -27.16 -0.87
C ALA A 613 24.66 -26.27 -0.53
N ILE A 614 23.74 -26.05 -1.49
CA ILE A 614 22.50 -25.27 -1.27
C ILE A 614 21.60 -26.00 -0.26
N LEU A 615 21.36 -27.30 -0.43
CA LEU A 615 20.51 -28.10 0.45
C LEU A 615 21.10 -28.26 1.86
N ASP A 616 22.41 -28.23 2.01
CA ASP A 616 23.10 -28.16 3.30
C ASP A 616 23.08 -26.73 3.93
N ASN A 617 22.34 -25.79 3.36
CA ASN A 617 22.31 -24.37 3.78
C ASN A 617 23.71 -23.73 3.83
N TRP A 618 24.59 -24.11 2.90
CA TRP A 618 26.02 -23.76 2.81
C TRP A 618 26.88 -24.24 3.99
N GLU A 619 26.33 -25.02 4.93
CA GLU A 619 27.09 -25.57 6.06
C GLU A 619 28.13 -26.58 5.56
N GLY A 620 29.39 -26.38 5.97
CA GLY A 620 30.51 -27.17 5.46
C GLY A 620 31.01 -26.77 4.06
N HIS A 621 30.34 -25.83 3.38
CA HIS A 621 30.67 -25.38 2.02
C HIS A 621 31.10 -23.91 1.93
N GLU A 622 31.59 -23.31 3.02
CA GLU A 622 31.87 -21.89 3.11
C GLU A 622 32.88 -21.40 2.04
N MET A 623 33.90 -22.20 1.70
CA MET A 623 34.82 -21.80 0.61
C MET A 623 34.10 -21.64 -0.73
N LEU A 624 33.18 -22.54 -1.05
CA LEU A 624 32.38 -22.45 -2.28
C LEU A 624 31.43 -21.27 -2.22
N ARG A 625 30.78 -21.04 -1.06
CA ARG A 625 29.95 -19.89 -0.82
C ARG A 625 30.71 -18.58 -1.04
N GLN A 626 31.91 -18.44 -0.47
CA GLN A 626 32.75 -17.25 -0.64
C GLN A 626 33.14 -17.00 -2.10
N ARG A 627 33.35 -18.04 -2.86
CA ARG A 627 33.60 -17.92 -4.31
C ARG A 627 32.35 -17.38 -5.02
N VAL A 628 31.17 -17.90 -4.70
CA VAL A 628 29.91 -17.36 -5.24
C VAL A 628 29.77 -15.86 -4.91
N LEU A 629 30.00 -15.49 -3.66
CA LEU A 629 29.81 -14.12 -3.17
C LEU A 629 30.82 -13.10 -3.78
N ASN A 630 32.03 -13.55 -4.15
CA ASN A 630 33.11 -12.64 -4.54
C ASN A 630 33.57 -12.76 -6.00
N GLU A 631 33.31 -13.90 -6.68
CA GLU A 631 33.77 -14.12 -8.06
C GLU A 631 32.62 -13.99 -9.08
N VAL A 632 31.36 -14.26 -8.66
CA VAL A 632 30.20 -14.18 -9.56
C VAL A 632 29.75 -12.72 -9.70
N PRO A 633 29.51 -12.21 -10.93
CA PRO A 633 28.91 -10.90 -11.13
C PRO A 633 27.51 -10.83 -10.54
N HIS A 634 27.12 -9.66 -9.99
CA HIS A 634 25.83 -9.40 -9.42
C HIS A 634 25.11 -8.26 -10.14
N TYR A 635 23.79 -8.37 -10.23
CA TYR A 635 22.91 -7.30 -10.74
C TYR A 635 23.10 -5.99 -9.96
N GLY A 636 22.98 -4.86 -10.68
CA GLY A 636 23.15 -3.52 -10.10
C GLY A 636 24.55 -2.93 -10.29
N ASN A 637 25.47 -3.64 -10.94
CA ASN A 637 26.83 -3.21 -11.15
C ASN A 637 27.18 -2.82 -12.62
N ASN A 638 26.16 -2.70 -13.48
CA ASN A 638 26.29 -2.49 -14.92
C ASN A 638 27.17 -3.57 -15.59
N ASP A 639 27.03 -4.81 -15.15
CA ASP A 639 27.70 -5.96 -15.73
C ASP A 639 26.69 -6.75 -16.58
N ALA A 640 26.91 -6.78 -17.89
CA ALA A 640 26.02 -7.44 -18.84
C ALA A 640 25.81 -8.93 -18.53
N TYR A 641 26.76 -9.60 -17.87
CA TYR A 641 26.66 -11.01 -17.52
C TYR A 641 25.55 -11.28 -16.48
N ALA A 642 25.39 -10.39 -15.50
CA ALA A 642 24.35 -10.48 -14.48
C ALA A 642 23.07 -9.77 -14.91
N ASP A 643 23.20 -8.59 -15.58
CA ASP A 643 22.04 -7.78 -16.00
C ASP A 643 21.15 -8.52 -17.01
N GLU A 644 21.70 -9.39 -17.87
CA GLU A 644 20.92 -10.21 -18.80
C GLU A 644 20.08 -11.28 -18.08
N GLU A 645 20.53 -11.82 -16.93
CA GLU A 645 19.73 -12.75 -16.13
C GLU A 645 18.57 -12.00 -15.43
N MET A 646 18.81 -10.78 -14.95
CA MET A 646 17.71 -9.94 -14.42
C MET A 646 16.70 -9.60 -15.50
N LYS A 647 17.15 -9.19 -16.68
CA LYS A 647 16.27 -8.95 -17.83
C LYS A 647 15.46 -10.19 -18.21
N TYR A 648 16.08 -11.37 -18.16
CA TYR A 648 15.39 -12.64 -18.41
C TYR A 648 14.26 -12.87 -17.38
N VAL A 649 14.54 -12.72 -16.08
CA VAL A 649 13.56 -12.92 -15.01
C VAL A 649 12.41 -11.91 -15.14
N MET A 650 12.70 -10.65 -15.40
CA MET A 650 11.70 -9.59 -15.58
C MET A 650 10.81 -9.91 -16.79
N ASN A 651 11.38 -10.23 -17.95
CA ASN A 651 10.62 -10.58 -19.14
C ASN A 651 9.78 -11.86 -18.93
N LEU A 652 10.30 -12.85 -18.22
CA LEU A 652 9.55 -14.06 -17.87
C LEU A 652 8.32 -13.72 -17.03
N TYR A 653 8.46 -12.86 -16.02
CA TYR A 653 7.37 -12.39 -15.19
C TYR A 653 6.26 -11.73 -16.02
N TYR A 654 6.61 -10.76 -16.85
CA TYR A 654 5.66 -10.10 -17.75
C TYR A 654 4.97 -11.10 -18.69
N ASN A 655 5.75 -11.94 -19.36
CA ASN A 655 5.21 -12.89 -20.36
C ASN A 655 4.29 -13.95 -19.73
N ILE A 656 4.56 -14.40 -18.51
CA ILE A 656 3.70 -15.37 -17.81
C ILE A 656 2.39 -14.72 -17.43
N THR A 657 2.41 -13.54 -16.81
CA THR A 657 1.19 -12.88 -16.32
C THR A 657 0.24 -12.50 -17.47
N ARG A 658 0.78 -12.14 -18.62
CA ARG A 658 -0.01 -11.79 -19.82
C ARG A 658 -0.79 -12.98 -20.44
N LYS A 659 -0.55 -14.20 -20.01
CA LYS A 659 -1.32 -15.40 -20.47
C LYS A 659 -2.69 -15.46 -19.81
N PHE A 660 -2.94 -14.74 -18.74
CA PHE A 660 -4.13 -14.83 -17.90
C PHE A 660 -4.94 -13.54 -17.94
N SER A 661 -6.24 -13.68 -17.74
CA SER A 661 -7.17 -12.57 -17.57
C SER A 661 -7.96 -12.73 -16.27
N THR A 662 -8.46 -11.63 -15.74
CA THR A 662 -9.34 -11.62 -14.57
C THR A 662 -10.75 -12.05 -14.94
N CYS A 663 -11.60 -12.36 -13.97
CA CYS A 663 -13.01 -12.66 -14.20
C CYS A 663 -13.78 -11.43 -14.74
N ARG A 664 -13.25 -10.21 -14.60
CA ARG A 664 -13.77 -8.99 -15.22
C ARG A 664 -13.19 -8.71 -16.61
N CYS A 665 -12.52 -9.71 -17.20
CA CYS A 665 -11.96 -9.68 -18.55
C CYS A 665 -10.85 -8.63 -18.75
N THR A 666 -10.11 -8.30 -17.71
CA THR A 666 -8.92 -7.43 -17.78
C THR A 666 -7.64 -8.25 -17.71
N THR A 667 -6.52 -7.67 -18.13
CA THR A 667 -5.22 -8.31 -18.05
C THR A 667 -4.61 -8.06 -16.67
N TYR A 668 -3.84 -9.03 -16.17
CA TYR A 668 -3.05 -8.85 -14.96
C TYR A 668 -1.94 -7.81 -15.17
N LYS A 669 -1.82 -6.85 -14.26
CA LYS A 669 -0.67 -5.94 -14.15
C LYS A 669 0.46 -6.65 -13.40
N CYS A 670 1.69 -6.38 -13.81
CA CYS A 670 2.88 -6.78 -13.05
C CYS A 670 3.34 -5.61 -12.18
N GLY A 671 3.78 -5.90 -10.95
CA GLY A 671 4.41 -4.95 -10.06
C GLY A 671 5.66 -5.53 -9.39
N THR A 672 6.57 -4.66 -8.99
CA THR A 672 7.79 -5.03 -8.27
C THR A 672 7.94 -4.14 -7.04
N PHE A 673 7.19 -4.45 -6.02
CA PHE A 673 7.26 -3.84 -4.69
C PHE A 673 6.85 -4.94 -3.69
N GLY A 674 6.97 -4.75 -2.42
CA GLY A 674 6.67 -5.85 -1.51
C GLY A 674 6.60 -5.47 -0.04
N ALA A 675 6.38 -4.19 0.27
CA ALA A 675 6.37 -3.71 1.65
C ALA A 675 7.59 -4.25 2.44
N SER A 676 7.36 -5.07 3.45
CA SER A 676 8.40 -5.79 4.20
C SER A 676 8.49 -7.28 3.85
N ASP A 677 7.78 -7.72 2.80
CA ASP A 677 7.65 -9.14 2.46
C ASP A 677 8.97 -9.82 2.10
N HIS A 678 9.94 -9.07 1.58
CA HIS A 678 11.27 -9.60 1.28
C HIS A 678 11.99 -10.15 2.53
N VAL A 679 11.73 -9.59 3.72
CA VAL A 679 12.22 -10.12 5.00
C VAL A 679 11.43 -11.37 5.38
N VAL A 680 10.10 -11.29 5.39
CA VAL A 680 9.21 -12.40 5.77
C VAL A 680 9.34 -13.59 4.81
N GLN A 681 9.42 -13.33 3.49
CA GLN A 681 9.66 -14.40 2.50
C GLN A 681 11.06 -14.99 2.61
N GLY A 682 12.05 -14.19 3.05
CA GLY A 682 13.40 -14.70 3.32
C GLY A 682 13.40 -15.84 4.34
N GLU A 683 12.55 -15.75 5.37
CA GLU A 683 12.41 -16.78 6.42
C GLU A 683 11.89 -18.13 5.89
N ILE A 684 11.01 -18.09 4.90
CA ILE A 684 10.39 -19.27 4.28
C ILE A 684 11.09 -19.69 2.98
N THR A 685 12.17 -19.01 2.60
CA THR A 685 12.98 -19.34 1.42
C THR A 685 14.26 -20.03 1.87
N TRP A 686 14.47 -21.26 1.41
CA TRP A 686 15.71 -22.00 1.64
C TRP A 686 16.92 -21.26 1.07
N ALA A 687 18.14 -21.71 1.43
CA ALA A 687 19.38 -21.15 0.87
C ALA A 687 19.34 -21.11 -0.67
N THR A 688 19.87 -20.04 -1.25
CA THR A 688 19.80 -19.78 -2.69
C THR A 688 21.17 -19.89 -3.37
N PRO A 689 21.22 -20.18 -4.69
CA PRO A 689 22.47 -20.32 -5.44
C PRO A 689 23.42 -19.12 -5.42
N ASP A 690 22.91 -17.90 -5.19
CA ASP A 690 23.70 -16.65 -5.05
C ASP A 690 24.48 -16.53 -3.72
N GLY A 691 24.41 -17.57 -2.87
CA GLY A 691 25.13 -17.62 -1.60
C GLY A 691 24.35 -17.12 -0.38
N ARG A 692 23.06 -16.72 -0.53
CA ARG A 692 22.18 -16.38 0.58
C ARG A 692 21.83 -17.63 1.40
N LYS A 693 21.80 -17.51 2.73
CA LYS A 693 21.37 -18.60 3.64
C LYS A 693 19.88 -18.52 3.93
N THR A 694 19.31 -19.62 4.38
CA THR A 694 17.91 -19.67 4.88
C THR A 694 17.72 -18.68 6.01
N GLY A 695 16.63 -17.92 5.97
CA GLY A 695 16.32 -16.91 6.99
C GLY A 695 16.87 -15.51 6.69
N GLU A 696 17.87 -15.37 5.83
CA GLU A 696 18.33 -14.07 5.37
C GLU A 696 17.28 -13.44 4.43
N PRO A 697 17.07 -12.09 4.41
CA PRO A 697 16.15 -11.45 3.46
C PRO A 697 16.48 -11.79 2.01
N ILE A 698 15.45 -11.87 1.16
CA ILE A 698 15.59 -11.84 -0.30
C ILE A 698 15.64 -10.39 -0.81
N ALA A 699 15.99 -10.17 -2.07
CA ALA A 699 16.01 -8.84 -2.65
C ALA A 699 14.61 -8.20 -2.65
N ASP A 700 14.52 -6.91 -2.32
CA ASP A 700 13.29 -6.15 -2.39
C ASP A 700 13.01 -5.67 -3.83
N ALA A 701 11.76 -5.65 -4.24
CA ALA A 701 11.31 -5.02 -5.49
C ALA A 701 12.20 -5.38 -6.72
N CYS A 702 12.61 -4.36 -7.51
CA CYS A 702 13.59 -4.51 -8.58
C CYS A 702 15.01 -4.04 -8.17
N SER A 703 15.21 -3.74 -6.88
CA SER A 703 16.51 -3.31 -6.36
C SER A 703 17.53 -4.46 -6.39
N PRO A 704 18.83 -4.16 -6.47
CA PRO A 704 19.87 -5.16 -6.23
C PRO A 704 19.73 -5.81 -4.85
N ALA A 705 20.17 -7.07 -4.72
CA ALA A 705 20.23 -7.71 -3.43
C ALA A 705 21.13 -6.92 -2.46
N GLN A 706 20.79 -6.94 -1.18
CA GLN A 706 21.40 -6.08 -0.13
C GLN A 706 22.93 -6.18 -0.15
N GLY A 707 23.58 -5.02 -0.32
CA GLY A 707 25.06 -4.89 -0.31
C GLY A 707 25.76 -5.41 -1.54
N ARG A 708 25.06 -5.79 -2.62
CA ARG A 708 25.66 -6.32 -3.87
C ARG A 708 25.99 -5.26 -4.89
N ASP A 709 25.37 -4.10 -4.85
CA ASP A 709 25.54 -2.95 -5.76
C ASP A 709 26.75 -2.08 -5.37
N THR A 710 27.95 -2.58 -5.59
CA THR A 710 29.19 -1.97 -5.10
C THR A 710 29.81 -0.93 -6.04
N ASN A 711 29.34 -0.83 -7.30
CA ASN A 711 29.93 0.03 -8.34
C ASN A 711 29.29 1.42 -8.43
N GLY A 712 28.47 1.79 -7.44
CA GLY A 712 27.87 3.11 -7.34
C GLY A 712 26.51 3.26 -8.05
N PRO A 713 25.77 4.37 -7.75
CA PRO A 713 24.37 4.50 -8.12
C PRO A 713 24.12 4.58 -9.64
N THR A 714 25.05 5.14 -10.41
CA THR A 714 24.97 5.15 -11.89
C THR A 714 25.00 3.76 -12.50
N CYS A 715 25.76 2.83 -11.89
CA CYS A 715 25.75 1.45 -12.34
C CYS A 715 24.42 0.77 -12.05
N VAL A 716 23.80 1.06 -10.89
CA VAL A 716 22.46 0.56 -10.58
C VAL A 716 21.44 1.06 -11.61
N PHE A 717 21.46 2.34 -11.95
CA PHE A 717 20.56 2.92 -12.98
C PHE A 717 20.73 2.25 -14.33
N ASN A 718 21.98 2.06 -14.77
CA ASN A 718 22.26 1.38 -16.03
C ASN A 718 21.82 -0.09 -16.04
N SER A 719 21.95 -0.80 -14.93
CA SER A 719 21.44 -2.16 -14.78
C SER A 719 19.91 -2.19 -14.79
N ALA A 720 19.25 -1.32 -14.02
CA ALA A 720 17.81 -1.27 -13.90
C ALA A 720 17.10 -0.89 -15.22
N THR A 721 17.74 -0.14 -16.10
CA THR A 721 17.16 0.26 -17.40
C THR A 721 17.44 -0.73 -18.54
N LYS A 722 17.88 -1.95 -18.24
CA LYS A 722 18.10 -3.00 -19.27
C LYS A 722 16.82 -3.72 -19.69
N PHE A 723 15.73 -3.57 -18.95
CA PHE A 723 14.41 -4.11 -19.26
C PHE A 723 13.36 -3.00 -19.36
N GLU A 724 12.21 -3.29 -19.98
CA GLU A 724 11.15 -2.31 -20.26
C GLU A 724 10.29 -2.06 -19.01
N HIS A 725 10.44 -0.89 -18.41
CA HIS A 725 9.71 -0.51 -17.21
C HIS A 725 8.20 -0.33 -17.44
N GLY A 726 7.79 0.09 -18.65
CA GLY A 726 6.39 0.23 -19.02
C GLY A 726 5.55 -1.06 -18.96
N HIS A 727 6.19 -2.22 -18.85
CA HIS A 727 5.50 -3.50 -18.63
C HIS A 727 4.97 -3.68 -17.19
N TYR A 728 5.47 -2.90 -16.23
CA TYR A 728 5.16 -3.11 -14.80
C TYR A 728 4.14 -2.08 -14.29
N MET A 729 2.94 -2.14 -14.87
CA MET A 729 1.85 -1.18 -14.62
C MET A 729 1.19 -1.31 -13.24
N ASP A 730 1.60 -2.26 -12.42
CA ASP A 730 1.22 -2.27 -11.00
C ASP A 730 2.24 -1.53 -10.11
N GLY A 731 3.20 -0.86 -10.71
CA GLY A 731 4.24 -0.11 -10.03
C GLY A 731 5.57 -0.85 -9.92
N MET A 732 6.62 -0.10 -9.76
CA MET A 732 7.98 -0.60 -9.65
C MET A 732 8.73 0.19 -8.57
N ALA A 733 9.47 -0.49 -7.69
CA ALA A 733 10.31 0.16 -6.70
C ALA A 733 11.79 -0.05 -7.00
N LEU A 734 12.54 1.06 -7.06
CA LEU A 734 14.00 1.05 -7.03
C LEU A 734 14.50 1.80 -5.79
N ASN A 735 15.00 1.06 -4.80
CA ASN A 735 15.51 1.62 -3.55
C ASN A 735 17.02 1.88 -3.62
N LEU A 736 17.44 3.08 -3.27
CA LEU A 736 18.86 3.41 -3.10
C LEU A 736 19.12 4.11 -1.76
N LYS A 737 20.16 3.68 -1.04
CA LYS A 737 20.63 4.36 0.16
C LYS A 737 21.75 5.34 -0.22
N ILE A 738 21.52 6.64 0.07
CA ILE A 738 22.45 7.72 -0.25
C ILE A 738 23.05 8.26 1.06
N HIS A 739 24.37 8.32 1.12
CA HIS A 739 25.05 8.88 2.30
C HIS A 739 24.69 10.37 2.47
N PRO A 740 24.27 10.82 3.68
CA PRO A 740 23.79 12.20 3.90
C PRO A 740 24.81 13.30 3.49
N THR A 741 26.12 13.02 3.57
CA THR A 741 27.16 13.99 3.18
C THR A 741 27.07 14.35 1.69
N SER A 742 26.53 13.49 0.85
CA SER A 742 26.35 13.78 -0.59
C SER A 742 25.40 14.96 -0.82
N LEU A 743 24.40 15.13 0.05
CA LEU A 743 23.41 16.22 -0.09
C LEU A 743 23.79 17.49 0.70
N LYS A 744 24.84 17.44 1.54
CA LYS A 744 25.32 18.61 2.30
C LYS A 744 26.16 19.56 1.45
N ALA A 745 26.70 19.12 0.33
CA ALA A 745 27.40 19.98 -0.61
C ALA A 745 26.44 21.01 -1.24
N ASP A 746 26.93 22.20 -1.60
CA ASP A 746 26.10 23.29 -2.15
C ASP A 746 25.24 22.89 -3.36
N ASP A 747 25.71 21.94 -4.17
CA ASP A 747 25.05 21.43 -5.36
C ASP A 747 24.58 19.95 -5.22
N GLY A 748 24.75 19.33 -4.07
CA GLY A 748 24.49 17.91 -3.85
C GLY A 748 23.05 17.48 -4.17
N ALA A 749 22.07 18.26 -3.73
CA ALA A 749 20.66 18.02 -4.03
C ALA A 749 20.39 18.05 -5.54
N MET A 750 20.95 19.02 -6.26
CA MET A 750 20.77 19.12 -7.71
C MET A 750 21.58 18.07 -8.49
N LYS A 751 22.69 17.59 -7.96
CA LYS A 751 23.39 16.44 -8.55
C LYS A 751 22.50 15.19 -8.49
N LEU A 752 21.90 14.89 -7.34
CA LEU A 752 20.98 13.75 -7.21
C LEU A 752 19.77 13.92 -8.13
N ALA A 753 19.16 15.11 -8.20
CA ALA A 753 18.07 15.40 -9.13
C ALA A 753 18.47 15.18 -10.60
N ASN A 754 19.66 15.61 -11.01
CA ASN A 754 20.13 15.43 -12.38
C ASN A 754 20.46 13.96 -12.71
N MET A 755 20.96 13.20 -11.74
CA MET A 755 21.14 11.75 -11.89
C MET A 755 19.78 11.05 -12.05
N THR A 756 18.78 11.43 -11.27
CA THR A 756 17.41 10.93 -11.42
C THR A 756 16.82 11.25 -12.78
N LYS A 757 16.98 12.49 -13.25
CA LYS A 757 16.55 12.89 -14.61
C LYS A 757 17.23 12.06 -15.71
N THR A 758 18.50 11.73 -15.54
CA THR A 758 19.22 10.87 -16.48
C THR A 758 18.65 9.45 -16.47
N TYR A 759 18.41 8.87 -15.29
CA TYR A 759 17.77 7.57 -15.15
C TYR A 759 16.37 7.55 -15.78
N PHE A 760 15.55 8.57 -15.55
CA PHE A 760 14.23 8.70 -16.16
C PHE A 760 14.30 8.87 -17.68
N GLY A 761 15.28 9.63 -18.17
CA GLY A 761 15.56 9.76 -19.60
C GLY A 761 16.01 8.46 -20.29
N GLN A 762 16.50 7.48 -19.53
CA GLN A 762 16.84 6.12 -19.98
C GLN A 762 15.65 5.15 -19.93
N GLY A 763 14.47 5.60 -19.49
CA GLY A 763 13.27 4.77 -19.36
C GLY A 763 12.99 4.26 -17.94
N GLY A 764 13.69 4.76 -16.94
CA GLY A 764 13.39 4.46 -15.53
C GLY A 764 12.01 4.97 -15.15
N MET A 765 11.23 4.15 -14.41
CA MET A 765 9.85 4.44 -14.02
C MET A 765 9.74 5.16 -12.68
N GLU A 766 10.48 4.70 -11.70
CA GLU A 766 10.39 5.13 -10.31
C GLU A 766 11.75 5.08 -9.62
N ILE A 767 11.95 5.93 -8.61
CA ILE A 767 13.06 5.82 -7.67
C ILE A 767 12.71 6.44 -6.31
N GLN A 768 13.22 5.80 -5.27
CA GLN A 768 13.12 6.27 -3.88
C GLN A 768 14.48 6.20 -3.19
N TYR A 769 14.77 7.22 -2.37
CA TYR A 769 16.07 7.36 -1.72
C TYR A 769 15.98 7.23 -0.20
N ASN A 770 16.81 6.39 0.41
CA ASN A 770 17.11 6.45 1.85
C ASN A 770 18.32 7.37 2.06
N VAL A 771 18.11 8.56 2.60
CA VAL A 771 19.20 9.50 2.89
C VAL A 771 19.62 9.35 4.34
N VAL A 772 20.31 8.27 4.63
CA VAL A 772 20.76 7.91 5.99
C VAL A 772 22.06 7.08 5.91
N ASP A 773 22.90 7.17 6.90
CA ASP A 773 24.11 6.34 7.01
C ASP A 773 23.95 5.23 8.06
N ALA A 774 24.72 4.17 7.89
CA ALA A 774 24.69 3.00 8.78
C ALA A 774 25.09 3.36 10.23
N GLU A 775 25.97 4.35 10.43
CA GLU A 775 26.37 4.78 11.77
C GLU A 775 25.21 5.41 12.53
N THR A 776 24.43 6.28 11.88
CA THR A 776 23.21 6.88 12.44
C THR A 776 22.19 5.81 12.80
N LEU A 777 21.94 4.83 11.91
CA LEU A 777 21.03 3.71 12.17
C LEU A 777 21.50 2.86 13.38
N ARG A 778 22.78 2.56 13.47
CA ARG A 778 23.36 1.84 14.64
C ARG A 778 23.27 2.63 15.96
N LYS A 779 23.34 3.97 15.89
CA LYS A 779 23.08 4.83 17.06
C LYS A 779 21.61 4.80 17.46
N ALA A 780 20.71 4.84 16.48
CA ALA A 780 19.27 4.76 16.72
C ALA A 780 18.86 3.42 17.35
N GLN A 781 19.47 2.30 16.96
CA GLN A 781 19.26 1.02 17.63
C GLN A 781 19.66 1.04 19.12
N LYS A 782 20.73 1.76 19.46
CA LYS A 782 21.24 1.83 20.84
C LYS A 782 20.50 2.84 21.72
N ASN A 783 19.99 3.93 21.12
CA ASN A 783 19.36 5.05 21.80
C ASN A 783 18.04 5.41 21.11
N PRO A 784 17.02 4.54 21.09
CA PRO A 784 15.81 4.75 20.31
C PRO A 784 15.06 6.03 20.68
N ASP A 785 15.06 6.46 21.93
CA ASP A 785 14.39 7.69 22.37
C ASP A 785 14.98 8.96 21.76
N GLU A 786 16.30 9.00 21.49
CA GLU A 786 16.94 10.14 20.83
C GLU A 786 16.61 10.21 19.33
N TYR A 787 16.21 9.09 18.74
CA TYR A 787 15.95 8.93 17.31
C TYR A 787 14.48 8.58 17.00
N HIS A 788 13.56 8.82 17.92
CA HIS A 788 12.15 8.44 17.81
C HIS A 788 11.43 9.01 16.57
N ASN A 789 11.95 10.09 15.96
CA ASN A 789 11.44 10.69 14.72
C ASN A 789 12.28 10.35 13.47
N LEU A 790 13.22 9.40 13.55
CA LEU A 790 14.05 9.01 12.42
C LEU A 790 13.20 8.21 11.43
N VAL A 791 12.77 8.85 10.33
CA VAL A 791 12.05 8.21 9.24
C VAL A 791 13.02 7.56 8.28
N VAL A 792 12.73 6.32 7.87
CA VAL A 792 13.46 5.58 6.84
C VAL A 792 12.50 5.01 5.80
N ARG A 793 13.02 4.76 4.60
CA ARG A 793 12.28 4.14 3.50
C ARG A 793 12.50 2.63 3.51
N ILE A 794 11.40 1.86 3.41
CA ILE A 794 11.46 0.40 3.37
C ILE A 794 11.42 -0.07 1.90
N ALA A 795 10.24 -0.35 1.37
CA ALA A 795 10.04 -0.71 -0.03
C ALA A 795 8.60 -0.35 -0.43
N GLY A 796 8.41 0.90 -0.88
CA GLY A 796 7.11 1.44 -1.23
C GLY A 796 6.41 2.27 -0.12
N PHE A 797 6.90 2.25 1.12
CA PHE A 797 6.39 3.07 2.23
C PHE A 797 7.52 3.46 3.19
N SER A 798 7.26 4.40 4.10
CA SER A 798 8.21 4.84 5.14
C SER A 798 7.69 4.50 6.53
N ALA A 799 8.62 4.33 7.47
CA ALA A 799 8.29 4.13 8.87
C ALA A 799 9.35 4.81 9.77
N TYR A 800 9.04 4.98 11.05
CA TYR A 800 10.06 5.34 12.01
C TYR A 800 10.97 4.13 12.25
N PHE A 801 12.28 4.35 12.11
CA PHE A 801 13.27 3.27 12.19
C PHE A 801 13.18 2.49 13.50
N VAL A 802 12.97 3.20 14.60
CA VAL A 802 12.90 2.62 15.94
C VAL A 802 11.59 1.86 16.24
N ASP A 803 10.58 1.98 15.38
CA ASP A 803 9.28 1.32 15.52
C ASP A 803 9.21 0.01 14.68
N MET A 804 10.33 -0.43 14.08
CA MET A 804 10.42 -1.65 13.26
C MET A 804 11.10 -2.79 14.01
N THR A 805 10.88 -4.03 13.54
CA THR A 805 11.59 -5.21 14.06
C THR A 805 13.09 -5.15 13.80
N ALA A 806 13.89 -5.86 14.62
CA ALA A 806 15.35 -5.91 14.45
C ALA A 806 15.77 -6.42 13.07
N GLU A 807 15.08 -7.42 12.54
CA GLU A 807 15.36 -7.98 11.23
C GLU A 807 15.20 -6.92 10.13
N MET A 808 14.12 -6.12 10.20
CA MET A 808 13.90 -5.04 9.24
C MET A 808 14.92 -3.91 9.39
N GLN A 809 15.29 -3.56 10.63
CA GLN A 809 16.35 -2.59 10.88
C GLN A 809 17.68 -3.07 10.28
N GLU A 810 18.06 -4.34 10.48
CA GLU A 810 19.27 -4.92 9.91
C GLU A 810 19.23 -4.94 8.37
N ASP A 811 18.09 -5.24 7.75
CA ASP A 811 17.93 -5.16 6.29
C ASP A 811 18.28 -3.77 5.77
N ILE A 812 17.72 -2.70 6.37
CA ILE A 812 18.00 -1.32 5.95
C ILE A 812 19.47 -0.96 6.16
N ILE A 813 20.08 -1.39 7.25
CA ILE A 813 21.51 -1.17 7.52
C ILE A 813 22.38 -1.87 6.48
N ALA A 814 22.02 -3.10 6.09
CA ALA A 814 22.78 -3.92 5.15
C ALA A 814 22.76 -3.41 3.69
N ARG A 815 21.80 -2.54 3.31
CA ARG A 815 21.75 -1.95 1.96
C ARG A 815 23.02 -1.16 1.65
N ALA A 816 23.49 -1.26 0.40
CA ALA A 816 24.68 -0.54 -0.06
C ALA A 816 24.54 0.99 0.12
N GLU A 817 25.58 1.62 0.62
CA GLU A 817 25.60 3.05 0.93
C GLU A 817 26.36 3.80 -0.17
N HIS A 818 25.62 4.54 -0.99
CA HIS A 818 26.19 5.26 -2.13
C HIS A 818 26.57 6.70 -1.81
N ARG A 819 27.61 7.20 -2.50
CA ARG A 819 27.99 8.61 -2.48
C ARG A 819 27.83 9.20 -3.88
N VAL A 820 27.28 10.42 -3.97
CA VAL A 820 26.97 11.14 -5.21
C VAL A 820 27.89 12.33 -5.41
#